data_757c32cb1fb05a5a7a54c48903ebefb2
#
_entry.id   757c32cb1fb05a5a7a54c48903ebefb2
#
_cell.length_a   1.000
_cell.length_b   1.000
_cell.length_c   1.000
_cell.angle_alpha   90.00
_cell.angle_beta   90.00
_cell.angle_gamma   90.00
#
_symmetry.space_group_name_H-M   'P 1'
#
loop_
_entity.id
_entity.type
_entity.pdbx_description
1 polymer ?
#
loop_
_entity_poly.entity_id
_entity_poly.type
_entity_poly.pdbx_seq_one_letter_code
_entity_poly.pdbx_strand_id
1 'polypeptide(L)'
;MGILHLQRLLSMDRFGRSALKPVWAIVLLCAVIAGCGTASKPDENATPAAAASTLPPVRPSRQYSIEQFIDSTSVNGAFFSNDESKILFNSNKSGVWNVYSMPITGGAWTAVTQSATDNNYAAAHFPDDGRVLITRDQGGNELTHLYVIGADGVETDLTPGRNLRAQFIEFSHDFKYFYVSSNERDPRFFDLYRYATQSYQRTLLFNNDNGYDLGSISADQRWLTLGKANTTNDSDLFAVQLDSGKITRVSDHLGQASFQEQGFSSNSKWLYYTANDHGEFAELRRVSLDDWKHESVQKANWDVQYSYFSRNGKYRVTATNEDGSTRVRLFDGASGAEIALPQLPAGEIRGLTFARSEQRIAFYVNGDRQPNDLYVLDFGGKPRQLTQSLNPVIDPADLVNTQVVRFESFDKMVIPNILWKPHQASAQNRAPALVWVHGGPGGQTTRGHNALIQYLANHGYVVLGINNRGSSGYGKTFFAADDGRHGREPLWDTVAAKHYLQSLDYVDDAKIGIIGRSYGGYMTLAALAFQPDEFAVGVDIFGVSNWLRTLESIPPYWESFRLALYQEIGDPKTQRDFLIETSPVFHADKITKPLMVLQGANDPRVVKAESDDIVAAVKKNGVAVEYVVFEDEGHGFSKPANQIVGYGKILEFLDLHLKGVAAGAQQP
;
A
#
# COMPACT_ATOMS: atom_id res chain seq x y z
N MET A 1 -4.52 -17.74 5.50
CA MET A 1 -3.66 -17.17 4.43
C MET A 1 -4.00 -15.73 4.06
N GLY A 2 -5.27 -15.33 3.94
CA GLY A 2 -5.61 -13.98 3.44
C GLY A 2 -5.19 -12.79 4.29
N ILE A 3 -5.09 -12.89 5.59
CA ILE A 3 -4.90 -11.72 6.49
C ILE A 3 -3.44 -11.35 6.69
N LEU A 4 -2.53 -12.29 6.78
CA LEU A 4 -1.11 -11.98 6.74
C LEU A 4 -0.76 -11.22 5.44
N HIS A 5 -1.46 -11.54 4.35
CA HIS A 5 -1.32 -10.86 3.06
C HIS A 5 -1.89 -9.44 3.05
N LEU A 6 -3.05 -9.21 3.69
CA LEU A 6 -3.64 -7.87 3.73
C LEU A 6 -2.90 -6.94 4.71
N GLN A 7 -2.48 -7.46 5.86
CA GLN A 7 -1.62 -6.71 6.80
C GLN A 7 -0.20 -6.52 6.25
N ARG A 8 0.32 -7.48 5.46
CA ARG A 8 1.56 -7.32 4.71
C ARG A 8 1.42 -6.33 3.55
N LEU A 9 0.31 -6.28 2.83
CA LEU A 9 0.06 -5.24 1.81
C LEU A 9 0.01 -3.82 2.43
N LEU A 10 -0.39 -3.68 3.68
CA LEU A 10 -0.32 -2.42 4.42
C LEU A 10 1.06 -2.15 5.06
N SER A 11 1.92 -3.18 5.19
CA SER A 11 3.30 -3.09 5.68
C SER A 11 4.36 -3.36 4.61
N MET A 12 3.99 -3.86 3.43
CA MET A 12 4.87 -4.21 2.31
C MET A 12 5.10 -3.07 1.31
N ASP A 13 5.09 -1.83 1.77
CA ASP A 13 5.64 -0.72 0.98
C ASP A 13 7.19 -0.78 0.95
N ARG A 14 7.79 -1.97 0.84
CA ARG A 14 9.25 -2.04 0.83
C ARG A 14 9.79 -3.17 -0.05
N PHE A 15 10.78 -2.79 -0.84
CA PHE A 15 11.86 -3.51 -1.50
C PHE A 15 11.80 -3.74 -3.01
N GLY A 16 12.86 -3.31 -3.64
CA GLY A 16 13.32 -3.72 -4.90
C GLY A 16 14.55 -3.04 -5.45
N ARG A 17 15.47 -3.57 -6.19
CA ARG A 17 16.45 -2.90 -7.07
C ARG A 17 17.30 -3.88 -7.86
N SER A 18 18.05 -3.50 -8.76
CA SER A 18 18.67 -2.80 -9.88
C SER A 18 19.62 -3.71 -10.71
N ALA A 19 20.32 -3.40 -11.65
CA ALA A 19 21.02 -2.47 -12.47
C ALA A 19 21.43 -3.01 -13.85
N LEU A 20 21.46 -2.12 -14.80
CA LEU A 20 21.87 -2.31 -16.20
C LEU A 20 23.38 -2.23 -16.44
N LYS A 21 23.89 -2.98 -17.44
CA LYS A 21 24.87 -2.47 -18.39
C LYS A 21 24.64 -3.02 -19.81
N PRO A 22 25.00 -2.28 -20.86
CA PRO A 22 24.53 -2.51 -22.22
C PRO A 22 25.43 -3.44 -23.01
N VAL A 23 24.83 -4.22 -23.94
CA VAL A 23 25.57 -4.91 -25.00
C VAL A 23 25.09 -4.41 -26.37
N TRP A 24 26.05 -4.07 -27.17
CA TRP A 24 26.02 -3.46 -28.49
C TRP A 24 25.24 -4.28 -29.54
N ALA A 25 24.63 -3.52 -30.45
CA ALA A 25 23.97 -4.00 -31.65
C ALA A 25 24.92 -4.70 -32.63
N ILE A 26 24.46 -5.78 -33.25
CA ILE A 26 24.98 -6.27 -34.52
C ILE A 26 23.84 -6.21 -35.53
N VAL A 27 24.04 -5.36 -36.52
CA VAL A 27 23.23 -5.26 -37.73
C VAL A 27 23.55 -6.44 -38.62
N LEU A 28 22.56 -7.20 -39.07
CA LEU A 28 22.71 -8.10 -40.20
C LEU A 28 21.69 -7.73 -41.30
N LEU A 29 22.25 -7.31 -42.38
CA LEU A 29 21.65 -6.98 -43.66
C LEU A 29 21.27 -8.27 -44.39
N CYS A 30 20.06 -8.43 -44.87
CA CYS A 30 19.69 -9.42 -45.90
C CYS A 30 18.84 -8.79 -46.98
N ALA A 31 19.20 -9.17 -48.19
CA ALA A 31 18.92 -8.49 -49.43
C ALA A 31 17.55 -8.81 -50.06
N VAL A 32 17.17 -7.86 -50.87
CA VAL A 32 16.06 -7.75 -51.82
C VAL A 32 15.99 -8.89 -52.81
N ILE A 33 14.78 -9.34 -53.13
CA ILE A 33 14.41 -9.91 -54.43
C ILE A 33 13.27 -9.09 -55.03
N ALA A 34 13.50 -8.56 -56.20
CA ALA A 34 12.60 -7.73 -56.95
C ALA A 34 11.56 -8.54 -57.74
N GLY A 35 10.33 -8.08 -57.73
CA GLY A 35 9.27 -8.52 -58.63
C GLY A 35 8.67 -7.29 -59.33
N CYS A 36 8.83 -7.20 -60.65
CA CYS A 36 8.26 -6.15 -61.48
C CYS A 36 6.75 -6.26 -61.61
N GLY A 37 6.03 -5.21 -61.29
CA GLY A 37 4.64 -4.99 -61.67
C GLY A 37 4.48 -3.51 -62.01
N THR A 38 4.06 -3.24 -63.25
CA THR A 38 3.86 -1.89 -63.81
C THR A 38 2.66 -1.21 -63.17
N ALA A 39 2.87 -0.08 -62.53
CA ALA A 39 1.82 0.79 -62.04
C ALA A 39 1.91 2.16 -62.69
N SER A 40 0.77 2.65 -63.19
CA SER A 40 0.56 3.98 -63.74
C SER A 40 0.78 5.09 -62.72
N LYS A 41 1.32 6.22 -63.17
CA LYS A 41 1.55 7.42 -62.35
C LYS A 41 0.24 8.00 -61.84
N PRO A 42 0.17 8.40 -60.54
CA PRO A 42 -0.89 9.27 -60.05
C PRO A 42 -0.57 10.75 -60.32
N ASP A 43 -1.61 11.55 -60.55
CA ASP A 43 -1.59 13.01 -60.73
C ASP A 43 -1.01 13.74 -59.51
N GLU A 44 0.01 14.55 -59.75
CA GLU A 44 0.56 15.50 -58.79
C GLU A 44 -0.30 16.79 -58.78
N ASN A 45 -1.45 16.82 -58.09
CA ASN A 45 -2.09 18.09 -57.65
C ASN A 45 -3.35 17.81 -56.82
N ALA A 46 -3.25 17.00 -55.79
CA ALA A 46 -4.28 16.95 -54.74
C ALA A 46 -3.64 17.29 -53.39
N THR A 47 -3.77 18.52 -52.94
CA THR A 47 -3.48 18.92 -51.56
C THR A 47 -4.38 18.14 -50.62
N PRO A 48 -3.87 17.32 -49.69
CA PRO A 48 -4.73 16.67 -48.70
C PRO A 48 -5.31 17.75 -47.81
N ALA A 49 -6.62 17.91 -47.83
CA ALA A 49 -7.32 18.65 -46.81
C ALA A 49 -7.00 18.00 -45.46
N ALA A 50 -6.30 18.74 -44.58
CA ALA A 50 -6.05 18.34 -43.22
C ALA A 50 -7.42 18.07 -42.56
N ALA A 51 -7.72 16.80 -42.31
CA ALA A 51 -8.83 16.44 -41.45
C ALA A 51 -8.59 17.07 -40.10
N ALA A 52 -9.32 18.13 -39.81
CA ALA A 52 -9.36 18.73 -38.48
C ALA A 52 -9.83 17.62 -37.51
N SER A 53 -8.89 17.12 -36.73
CA SER A 53 -9.18 16.24 -35.61
C SER A 53 -10.01 17.08 -34.62
N THR A 54 -11.33 16.99 -34.75
CA THR A 54 -12.23 17.52 -33.74
C THR A 54 -12.06 16.65 -32.52
N LEU A 55 -11.25 17.12 -31.57
CA LEU A 55 -11.24 16.58 -30.23
C LEU A 55 -12.70 16.53 -29.74
N PRO A 56 -13.14 15.42 -29.12
CA PRO A 56 -14.49 15.37 -28.58
C PRO A 56 -14.70 16.57 -27.66
N PRO A 57 -15.89 17.19 -27.69
CA PRO A 57 -16.16 18.35 -26.83
C PRO A 57 -15.88 17.98 -25.39
N VAL A 58 -15.06 18.79 -24.72
CA VAL A 58 -14.74 18.62 -23.30
C VAL A 58 -16.07 18.72 -22.54
N ARG A 59 -16.57 17.59 -22.05
CA ARG A 59 -17.74 17.56 -21.18
C ARG A 59 -17.35 18.23 -19.86
N PRO A 60 -18.09 19.25 -19.37
CA PRO A 60 -17.87 19.77 -18.03
C PRO A 60 -18.12 18.63 -17.02
N SER A 61 -17.13 18.27 -16.23
CA SER A 61 -17.31 17.30 -15.16
C SER A 61 -18.21 17.90 -14.09
N ARG A 62 -19.20 17.13 -13.63
CA ARG A 62 -19.96 17.49 -12.44
C ARG A 62 -19.03 17.42 -11.22
N GLN A 63 -19.09 18.43 -10.37
CA GLN A 63 -18.40 18.40 -9.07
C GLN A 63 -19.27 17.71 -8.03
N TYR A 64 -18.62 16.96 -7.14
CA TYR A 64 -19.25 16.21 -6.07
C TYR A 64 -18.70 16.66 -4.73
N SER A 65 -19.55 16.70 -3.69
CA SER A 65 -19.10 17.04 -2.34
C SER A 65 -18.23 15.93 -1.72
N ILE A 66 -17.50 16.28 -0.66
CA ILE A 66 -16.67 15.28 0.04
C ILE A 66 -17.54 14.17 0.64
N GLU A 67 -18.74 14.48 1.13
CA GLU A 67 -19.70 13.49 1.63
C GLU A 67 -20.01 12.47 0.54
N GLN A 68 -20.28 12.93 -0.70
CA GLN A 68 -20.59 12.02 -1.82
C GLN A 68 -19.40 11.09 -2.15
N PHE A 69 -18.16 11.57 -2.05
CA PHE A 69 -16.98 10.72 -2.23
C PHE A 69 -16.79 9.72 -1.08
N ILE A 70 -17.00 10.15 0.16
CA ILE A 70 -16.80 9.30 1.35
C ILE A 70 -17.98 8.34 1.58
N ASP A 71 -19.18 8.67 1.13
CA ASP A 71 -20.32 7.75 1.09
C ASP A 71 -20.13 6.60 0.08
N SER A 72 -19.06 6.64 -0.74
CA SER A 72 -18.57 5.46 -1.44
C SER A 72 -18.14 4.43 -0.42
N THR A 73 -18.78 3.26 -0.47
CA THR A 73 -18.55 2.20 0.51
C THR A 73 -17.14 1.61 0.35
N SER A 74 -16.36 1.57 1.41
CA SER A 74 -15.11 0.83 1.40
C SER A 74 -15.34 -0.62 1.80
N VAL A 75 -14.72 -1.55 1.06
CA VAL A 75 -14.79 -3.00 1.33
C VAL A 75 -13.41 -3.63 1.19
N ASN A 76 -13.08 -4.57 2.10
CA ASN A 76 -11.87 -5.39 2.04
C ASN A 76 -12.05 -6.70 2.82
N GLY A 77 -11.04 -7.60 2.74
CA GLY A 77 -11.12 -8.92 3.35
C GLY A 77 -12.18 -9.79 2.67
N ALA A 78 -11.86 -11.05 2.41
CA ALA A 78 -12.83 -11.96 1.81
C ALA A 78 -12.54 -13.38 2.30
N PHE A 79 -13.50 -13.98 3.03
CA PHE A 79 -13.36 -15.31 3.61
C PHE A 79 -14.62 -16.12 3.34
N PHE A 80 -14.48 -17.23 2.64
CA PHE A 80 -15.61 -18.13 2.43
C PHE A 80 -16.04 -18.80 3.74
N SER A 81 -17.35 -18.99 3.93
CA SER A 81 -17.87 -19.87 4.97
C SER A 81 -17.45 -21.32 4.69
N ASN A 82 -17.56 -22.18 5.71
CA ASN A 82 -17.15 -23.58 5.60
C ASN A 82 -17.91 -24.33 4.49
N ASP A 83 -19.21 -24.07 4.34
CA ASP A 83 -20.09 -24.62 3.29
C ASP A 83 -19.99 -23.86 1.95
N GLU A 84 -19.14 -22.84 1.89
CA GLU A 84 -18.92 -21.94 0.75
C GLU A 84 -20.19 -21.24 0.22
N SER A 85 -21.25 -21.21 1.01
CA SER A 85 -22.52 -20.54 0.64
C SER A 85 -22.48 -19.03 0.87
N LYS A 86 -21.59 -18.57 1.76
CA LYS A 86 -21.45 -17.15 2.15
C LYS A 86 -20.00 -16.68 2.05
N ILE A 87 -19.85 -15.37 2.02
CA ILE A 87 -18.57 -14.71 2.12
C ILE A 87 -18.62 -13.68 3.25
N LEU A 88 -17.57 -13.68 4.08
CA LEU A 88 -17.32 -12.73 5.14
C LEU A 88 -16.37 -11.65 4.60
N PHE A 89 -16.65 -10.39 4.90
CA PHE A 89 -15.85 -9.25 4.45
C PHE A 89 -16.02 -8.06 5.40
N ASN A 90 -15.13 -7.07 5.27
CA ASN A 90 -15.17 -5.85 6.08
C ASN A 90 -15.75 -4.69 5.28
N SER A 91 -16.46 -3.79 5.96
CA SER A 91 -16.93 -2.54 5.39
C SER A 91 -17.07 -1.44 6.44
N ASN A 92 -16.85 -0.19 6.01
CA ASN A 92 -17.02 1.00 6.83
C ASN A 92 -18.41 1.66 6.70
N LYS A 93 -19.36 1.02 6.04
CA LYS A 93 -20.69 1.60 5.74
C LYS A 93 -21.51 2.02 6.95
N SER A 94 -21.17 1.53 8.16
CA SER A 94 -21.81 1.89 9.42
C SER A 94 -21.10 3.00 10.20
N GLY A 95 -20.17 3.71 9.58
CA GLY A 95 -19.41 4.80 10.21
C GLY A 95 -18.08 4.38 10.84
N VAL A 96 -17.88 3.10 11.09
CA VAL A 96 -16.61 2.46 11.42
C VAL A 96 -16.52 1.13 10.69
N TRP A 97 -15.33 0.56 10.61
CA TRP A 97 -15.16 -0.77 10.02
C TRP A 97 -15.85 -1.82 10.87
N ASN A 98 -16.74 -2.57 10.23
CA ASN A 98 -17.43 -3.73 10.80
C ASN A 98 -17.36 -4.91 9.85
N VAL A 99 -17.55 -6.09 10.41
CA VAL A 99 -17.57 -7.36 9.67
C VAL A 99 -18.98 -7.65 9.21
N TYR A 100 -19.10 -8.01 7.93
CA TYR A 100 -20.36 -8.38 7.28
C TYR A 100 -20.25 -9.74 6.62
N SER A 101 -21.39 -10.40 6.44
CA SER A 101 -21.53 -11.61 5.67
C SER A 101 -22.61 -11.43 4.60
N MET A 102 -22.43 -12.05 3.43
CA MET A 102 -23.44 -12.11 2.37
C MET A 102 -23.42 -13.47 1.66
N PRO A 103 -24.50 -13.88 0.98
CA PRO A 103 -24.49 -15.04 0.09
C PRO A 103 -23.49 -14.84 -1.06
N ILE A 104 -22.81 -15.89 -1.50
CA ILE A 104 -21.89 -15.81 -2.66
C ILE A 104 -22.63 -15.50 -3.97
N THR A 105 -23.95 -15.59 -3.98
CA THR A 105 -24.82 -15.18 -5.11
C THR A 105 -25.12 -13.69 -5.12
N GLY A 106 -24.66 -12.95 -4.11
CA GLY A 106 -25.02 -11.55 -3.87
C GLY A 106 -26.29 -11.41 -3.04
N GLY A 107 -26.69 -10.18 -2.73
CA GLY A 107 -27.90 -9.87 -1.98
C GLY A 107 -27.62 -9.06 -0.70
N ALA A 108 -28.50 -9.22 0.28
CA ALA A 108 -28.43 -8.42 1.52
C ALA A 108 -27.19 -8.78 2.37
N TRP A 109 -26.60 -7.75 2.96
CA TRP A 109 -25.48 -7.88 3.89
C TRP A 109 -26.03 -8.09 5.31
N THR A 110 -25.51 -9.06 6.01
CA THR A 110 -25.80 -9.31 7.42
C THR A 110 -24.60 -8.84 8.24
N ALA A 111 -24.80 -7.93 9.20
CA ALA A 111 -23.76 -7.51 10.11
C ALA A 111 -23.38 -8.65 11.06
N VAL A 112 -22.11 -8.97 11.15
CA VAL A 112 -21.52 -9.90 12.12
C VAL A 112 -21.05 -9.13 13.35
N THR A 113 -20.50 -7.93 13.15
CA THR A 113 -20.17 -6.97 14.22
C THR A 113 -20.97 -5.68 14.04
N GLN A 114 -21.21 -4.95 15.15
CA GLN A 114 -22.00 -3.72 15.17
C GLN A 114 -21.35 -2.67 16.08
N SER A 115 -20.04 -2.48 15.96
CA SER A 115 -19.34 -1.40 16.67
C SER A 115 -19.76 -0.04 16.13
N ALA A 116 -19.85 0.95 17.03
CA ALA A 116 -20.03 2.35 16.69
C ALA A 116 -18.77 3.20 16.94
N THR A 117 -17.73 2.62 17.54
CA THR A 117 -16.52 3.33 17.98
C THR A 117 -15.24 2.76 17.39
N ASP A 118 -15.02 1.46 17.54
CA ASP A 118 -13.78 0.80 17.19
C ASP A 118 -13.91 -0.06 15.93
N ASN A 119 -12.84 -0.13 15.15
CA ASN A 119 -12.83 -0.90 13.93
C ASN A 119 -12.70 -2.40 14.20
N ASN A 120 -13.57 -3.20 13.57
CA ASN A 120 -13.52 -4.65 13.57
C ASN A 120 -13.15 -5.17 12.20
N TYR A 121 -12.21 -6.11 12.15
CA TYR A 121 -11.80 -6.75 10.91
C TYR A 121 -11.91 -8.27 11.01
N ALA A 122 -12.49 -8.89 10.00
CA ALA A 122 -12.54 -10.34 9.90
C ALA A 122 -11.12 -10.90 9.78
N ALA A 123 -10.82 -11.92 10.57
CA ALA A 123 -9.60 -12.68 10.50
C ALA A 123 -9.80 -14.01 9.77
N ALA A 124 -10.88 -14.74 10.06
CA ALA A 124 -11.22 -15.97 9.38
C ALA A 124 -12.63 -16.45 9.76
N HIS A 125 -13.19 -17.38 8.96
CA HIS A 125 -14.20 -18.31 9.44
C HIS A 125 -13.53 -19.50 10.14
N PHE A 126 -14.13 -20.00 11.24
CA PHE A 126 -13.75 -21.29 11.78
C PHE A 126 -14.12 -22.41 10.81
N PRO A 127 -13.29 -23.45 10.70
CA PRO A 127 -13.42 -24.45 9.63
C PRO A 127 -14.58 -25.42 9.79
N ASP A 128 -15.14 -25.58 10.99
CA ASP A 128 -16.10 -26.66 11.32
C ASP A 128 -17.50 -26.14 11.70
N ASP A 129 -17.64 -24.85 11.97
CA ASP A 129 -18.89 -24.25 12.43
C ASP A 129 -19.04 -22.78 12.00
N GLY A 130 -20.07 -22.10 12.51
CA GLY A 130 -20.38 -20.72 12.14
C GLY A 130 -19.60 -19.66 12.92
N ARG A 131 -18.60 -20.02 13.73
CA ARG A 131 -17.79 -19.06 14.48
C ARG A 131 -16.93 -18.22 13.53
N VAL A 132 -16.71 -16.97 13.93
CA VAL A 132 -15.89 -16.01 13.20
C VAL A 132 -14.77 -15.49 14.10
N LEU A 133 -13.56 -15.47 13.58
CA LEU A 133 -12.43 -14.83 14.21
C LEU A 133 -12.32 -13.40 13.69
N ILE A 134 -12.19 -12.43 14.59
CA ILE A 134 -12.00 -11.01 14.25
C ILE A 134 -10.82 -10.41 15.00
N THR A 135 -10.33 -9.27 14.51
CA THR A 135 -9.37 -8.41 15.19
C THR A 135 -9.98 -7.06 15.49
N ARG A 136 -9.57 -6.45 16.60
CA ARG A 136 -9.96 -5.10 17.03
C ARG A 136 -8.83 -4.46 17.80
N ASP A 137 -8.62 -3.16 17.60
CA ASP A 137 -7.86 -2.28 18.49
C ASP A 137 -8.79 -1.22 19.10
N GLN A 138 -8.28 -0.35 19.94
CA GLN A 138 -9.05 0.70 20.60
C GLN A 138 -8.60 2.07 20.06
N GLY A 139 -9.51 2.77 19.39
CA GLY A 139 -9.29 4.13 18.91
C GLY A 139 -8.09 4.31 17.98
N GLY A 140 -7.64 3.26 17.30
CA GLY A 140 -6.50 3.30 16.37
C GLY A 140 -5.12 3.20 17.04
N ASN A 141 -5.04 2.69 18.29
CA ASN A 141 -3.78 2.55 19.04
C ASN A 141 -2.88 1.39 18.58
N GLU A 142 -3.30 0.62 17.60
CA GLU A 142 -2.62 -0.56 17.01
C GLU A 142 -2.37 -1.73 17.98
N LEU A 143 -2.87 -1.70 19.20
CA LEU A 143 -2.81 -2.82 20.14
C LEU A 143 -3.98 -3.77 19.86
N THR A 144 -3.83 -4.58 18.84
CA THR A 144 -4.89 -5.47 18.34
C THR A 144 -5.04 -6.72 19.19
N HIS A 145 -6.29 -7.06 19.53
CA HIS A 145 -6.68 -8.32 20.15
C HIS A 145 -7.43 -9.21 19.16
N LEU A 146 -7.46 -10.50 19.45
CA LEU A 146 -8.24 -11.51 18.71
C LEU A 146 -9.50 -11.87 19.49
N TYR A 147 -10.64 -11.79 18.80
CA TYR A 147 -11.94 -12.16 19.36
C TYR A 147 -12.58 -13.26 18.52
N VAL A 148 -13.27 -14.17 19.18
CA VAL A 148 -14.16 -15.13 18.52
C VAL A 148 -15.60 -14.70 18.75
N ILE A 149 -16.36 -14.65 17.68
CA ILE A 149 -17.81 -14.49 17.72
C ILE A 149 -18.43 -15.88 17.49
N GLY A 150 -19.15 -16.37 18.50
CA GLY A 150 -19.88 -17.64 18.43
C GLY A 150 -21.04 -17.59 17.44
N ALA A 151 -21.56 -18.76 17.06
CA ALA A 151 -22.78 -18.85 16.24
C ALA A 151 -24.02 -18.25 16.95
N ASP A 152 -23.98 -18.14 18.26
CA ASP A 152 -24.96 -17.48 19.13
C ASP A 152 -24.73 -15.94 19.25
N GLY A 153 -23.69 -15.43 18.62
CA GLY A 153 -23.29 -14.02 18.67
C GLY A 153 -22.50 -13.62 19.92
N VAL A 154 -22.17 -14.57 20.80
CA VAL A 154 -21.35 -14.28 21.99
C VAL A 154 -19.90 -14.05 21.58
N GLU A 155 -19.33 -12.93 22.05
CA GLU A 155 -17.94 -12.57 21.80
C GLU A 155 -17.03 -13.04 22.94
N THR A 156 -15.87 -13.61 22.58
CA THR A 156 -14.83 -14.04 23.52
C THR A 156 -13.48 -13.45 23.11
N ASP A 157 -12.83 -12.71 24.01
CA ASP A 157 -11.44 -12.25 23.82
C ASP A 157 -10.48 -13.42 24.06
N LEU A 158 -9.73 -13.81 23.03
CA LEU A 158 -8.73 -14.89 23.10
C LEU A 158 -7.37 -14.42 23.60
N THR A 159 -7.13 -13.13 23.59
CA THR A 159 -5.84 -12.51 23.92
C THR A 159 -6.02 -11.38 24.92
N PRO A 160 -6.67 -11.65 26.08
CA PRO A 160 -6.97 -10.61 27.06
C PRO A 160 -5.66 -10.07 27.69
N GLY A 161 -5.58 -8.76 27.86
CA GLY A 161 -4.44 -8.10 28.49
C GLY A 161 -4.40 -6.61 28.18
N ARG A 162 -3.41 -5.94 28.78
CA ARG A 162 -3.14 -4.53 28.48
C ARG A 162 -1.80 -4.44 27.76
N ASN A 163 -1.68 -3.50 26.84
CA ASN A 163 -0.43 -3.21 26.13
C ASN A 163 0.14 -4.41 25.36
N LEU A 164 -0.69 -5.31 24.87
CA LEU A 164 -0.30 -6.40 24.01
C LEU A 164 -0.86 -6.22 22.60
N ARG A 165 -0.21 -6.84 21.66
CA ARG A 165 -0.66 -6.95 20.28
C ARG A 165 -0.64 -8.42 19.89
N ALA A 166 -1.75 -8.92 19.35
CA ALA A 166 -1.87 -10.29 18.85
C ALA A 166 -2.32 -10.31 17.40
N GLN A 167 -1.85 -11.29 16.64
CA GLN A 167 -2.18 -11.46 15.23
C GLN A 167 -2.48 -12.93 14.93
N PHE A 168 -3.57 -13.18 14.23
CA PHE A 168 -3.84 -14.49 13.66
C PHE A 168 -2.89 -14.75 12.49
N ILE A 169 -2.23 -15.90 12.49
CA ILE A 169 -1.35 -16.33 11.41
C ILE A 169 -2.15 -17.18 10.42
N GLU A 170 -2.56 -18.38 10.81
CA GLU A 170 -3.32 -19.30 9.96
C GLU A 170 -3.91 -20.45 10.77
N PHE A 171 -4.84 -21.20 10.18
CA PHE A 171 -5.25 -22.52 10.68
C PHE A 171 -4.25 -23.58 10.25
N SER A 172 -3.97 -24.56 11.14
CA SER A 172 -3.24 -25.77 10.77
C SER A 172 -3.90 -26.48 9.60
N HIS A 173 -3.13 -27.23 8.79
CA HIS A 173 -3.67 -27.87 7.59
C HIS A 173 -4.80 -28.87 7.90
N ASP A 174 -4.78 -29.52 9.06
CA ASP A 174 -5.83 -30.43 9.54
C ASP A 174 -6.97 -29.72 10.30
N PHE A 175 -6.92 -28.38 10.45
CA PHE A 175 -7.88 -27.53 11.15
C PHE A 175 -8.06 -27.80 12.66
N LYS A 176 -7.21 -28.63 13.26
CA LYS A 176 -7.29 -28.88 14.71
C LYS A 176 -6.79 -27.73 15.54
N TYR A 177 -5.95 -26.88 14.93
CA TYR A 177 -5.29 -25.76 15.59
C TYR A 177 -5.36 -24.50 14.73
N PHE A 178 -5.11 -23.38 15.37
CA PHE A 178 -4.74 -22.13 14.71
C PHE A 178 -3.54 -21.49 15.42
N TYR A 179 -2.82 -20.65 14.69
CA TYR A 179 -1.59 -20.05 15.18
C TYR A 179 -1.77 -18.55 15.35
N VAL A 180 -1.21 -18.05 16.46
CA VAL A 180 -1.28 -16.65 16.86
C VAL A 180 0.11 -16.19 17.24
N SER A 181 0.55 -15.05 16.72
CA SER A 181 1.67 -14.32 17.25
C SER A 181 1.19 -13.32 18.31
N SER A 182 1.88 -13.22 19.44
CA SER A 182 1.55 -12.29 20.51
C SER A 182 2.79 -11.80 21.23
N ASN A 183 2.84 -10.51 21.56
CA ASN A 183 3.91 -9.89 22.36
C ASN A 183 3.55 -9.81 23.85
N GLU A 184 2.66 -10.65 24.35
CA GLU A 184 2.19 -10.61 25.74
C GLU A 184 3.29 -10.85 26.78
N ARG A 185 4.34 -11.63 26.44
CA ARG A 185 5.48 -11.92 27.30
C ARG A 185 6.48 -10.76 27.37
N ASP A 186 6.80 -10.20 26.21
CA ASP A 186 7.69 -9.06 26.04
C ASP A 186 7.09 -8.11 24.99
N PRO A 187 6.76 -6.86 25.32
CA PRO A 187 6.11 -5.93 24.39
C PRO A 187 6.90 -5.68 23.10
N ARG A 188 8.18 -6.07 23.06
CA ARG A 188 9.07 -5.88 21.91
C ARG A 188 9.00 -7.03 20.90
N PHE A 189 8.71 -8.26 21.35
CA PHE A 189 8.90 -9.48 20.55
C PHE A 189 7.64 -10.34 20.54
N PHE A 190 7.32 -10.88 19.40
CA PHE A 190 6.15 -11.72 19.18
C PHE A 190 6.52 -13.18 19.29
N ASP A 191 5.96 -13.87 20.26
CA ASP A 191 6.05 -15.33 20.40
C ASP A 191 4.97 -16.02 19.56
N LEU A 192 5.18 -17.29 19.18
CA LEU A 192 4.21 -18.11 18.48
C LEU A 192 3.45 -18.99 19.46
N TYR A 193 2.13 -18.84 19.45
CA TYR A 193 1.20 -19.69 20.18
C TYR A 193 0.35 -20.54 19.23
N ARG A 194 0.10 -21.78 19.63
CA ARG A 194 -0.85 -22.68 18.98
C ARG A 194 -2.09 -22.79 19.87
N TYR A 195 -3.26 -22.54 19.31
CA TYR A 195 -4.56 -22.67 19.96
C TYR A 195 -5.31 -23.86 19.41
N ALA A 196 -5.89 -24.70 20.27
CA ALA A 196 -6.81 -25.75 19.84
C ALA A 196 -8.12 -25.12 19.33
N THR A 197 -8.57 -25.51 18.14
CA THR A 197 -9.74 -24.90 17.47
C THR A 197 -11.03 -25.04 18.27
N GLN A 198 -11.20 -26.16 19.02
CA GLN A 198 -12.42 -26.44 19.77
C GLN A 198 -12.44 -25.82 21.17
N SER A 199 -11.33 -25.81 21.89
CA SER A 199 -11.28 -25.43 23.31
C SER A 199 -10.55 -24.11 23.57
N TYR A 200 -9.88 -23.55 22.56
CA TYR A 200 -8.96 -22.39 22.67
C TYR A 200 -7.80 -22.62 23.65
N GLN A 201 -7.58 -23.86 24.10
CA GLN A 201 -6.41 -24.19 24.89
C GLN A 201 -5.16 -23.88 24.07
N ARG A 202 -4.26 -23.07 24.64
CA ARG A 202 -3.06 -22.61 23.93
C ARG A 202 -1.79 -23.21 24.47
N THR A 203 -0.80 -23.33 23.59
CA THR A 203 0.55 -23.80 23.88
C THR A 203 1.54 -22.86 23.20
N LEU A 204 2.58 -22.43 23.93
CA LEU A 204 3.72 -21.71 23.36
C LEU A 204 4.52 -22.67 22.49
N LEU A 205 4.72 -22.36 21.21
CA LEU A 205 5.50 -23.17 20.27
C LEU A 205 6.89 -22.61 20.02
N PHE A 206 7.04 -21.31 19.98
CA PHE A 206 8.31 -20.66 19.73
C PHE A 206 8.45 -19.41 20.59
N ASN A 207 9.52 -19.36 21.40
CA ASN A 207 9.90 -18.22 22.20
C ASN A 207 10.85 -17.34 21.39
N ASN A 208 10.45 -16.13 21.09
CA ASN A 208 11.18 -15.22 20.22
C ASN A 208 11.96 -14.17 21.03
N ASP A 209 13.14 -14.55 21.53
CA ASP A 209 14.00 -13.61 22.27
C ASP A 209 14.95 -12.80 21.37
N ASN A 210 14.99 -13.11 20.07
CA ASN A 210 15.93 -12.51 19.12
C ASN A 210 15.30 -11.54 18.12
N GLY A 211 14.01 -11.21 18.29
CA GLY A 211 13.31 -10.26 17.44
C GLY A 211 13.19 -10.71 15.97
N TYR A 212 12.85 -11.96 15.75
CA TYR A 212 12.49 -12.45 14.42
C TYR A 212 11.05 -12.05 14.08
N ASP A 213 10.79 -11.79 12.81
CA ASP A 213 9.44 -11.71 12.27
C ASP A 213 8.93 -13.13 11.97
N LEU A 214 7.81 -13.50 12.60
CA LEU A 214 7.22 -14.84 12.45
C LEU A 214 6.46 -14.94 11.13
N GLY A 215 6.76 -15.97 10.35
CA GLY A 215 6.10 -16.24 9.07
C GLY A 215 5.15 -17.44 9.11
N SER A 216 5.15 -18.22 8.03
CA SER A 216 4.23 -19.34 7.81
C SER A 216 4.66 -20.60 8.56
N ILE A 217 3.68 -21.49 8.82
CA ILE A 217 3.91 -22.84 9.36
C ILE A 217 3.68 -23.86 8.24
N SER A 218 4.52 -24.90 8.16
CA SER A 218 4.35 -25.97 7.17
C SER A 218 3.08 -26.80 7.39
N ALA A 219 2.55 -27.42 6.34
CA ALA A 219 1.33 -28.21 6.41
C ALA A 219 1.44 -29.42 7.38
N ASP A 220 2.63 -29.98 7.54
CA ASP A 220 2.94 -31.04 8.50
C ASP A 220 3.23 -30.51 9.92
N GLN A 221 3.13 -29.19 10.14
CA GLN A 221 3.34 -28.50 11.42
C GLN A 221 4.74 -28.62 12.01
N ARG A 222 5.74 -28.98 11.20
CA ARG A 222 7.12 -29.21 11.66
C ARG A 222 8.02 -27.99 11.50
N TRP A 223 7.69 -27.08 10.58
CA TRP A 223 8.54 -25.95 10.24
C TRP A 223 7.82 -24.61 10.45
N LEU A 224 8.57 -23.63 10.91
CA LEU A 224 8.20 -22.22 10.99
C LEU A 224 9.24 -21.41 10.21
N THR A 225 8.80 -20.42 9.44
CA THR A 225 9.70 -19.42 8.84
C THR A 225 9.91 -18.24 9.77
N LEU A 226 11.15 -17.71 9.76
CA LEU A 226 11.52 -16.51 10.49
C LEU A 226 12.21 -15.54 9.54
N GLY A 227 11.77 -14.28 9.57
CA GLY A 227 12.44 -13.16 8.92
C GLY A 227 13.29 -12.36 9.90
N LYS A 228 14.34 -11.69 9.42
CA LYS A 228 15.07 -10.69 10.19
C LYS A 228 15.54 -9.57 9.29
N ALA A 229 15.05 -8.35 9.57
CA ALA A 229 15.54 -7.16 8.90
C ALA A 229 16.91 -6.76 9.48
N ASN A 230 17.92 -6.63 8.62
CA ASN A 230 19.24 -6.10 8.96
C ASN A 230 19.28 -4.59 8.64
N THR A 231 18.79 -4.22 7.45
CA THR A 231 18.52 -2.84 7.01
C THR A 231 17.17 -2.81 6.31
N THR A 232 16.74 -1.68 5.80
CA THR A 232 15.56 -1.59 4.94
C THR A 232 15.75 -2.31 3.60
N ASN A 233 17.01 -2.53 3.18
CA ASN A 233 17.42 -3.16 1.92
C ASN A 233 17.99 -4.56 2.08
N ASP A 234 18.16 -5.03 3.31
CA ASP A 234 18.83 -6.28 3.63
C ASP A 234 18.07 -7.05 4.69
N SER A 235 17.72 -8.29 4.39
CA SER A 235 17.00 -9.15 5.33
C SER A 235 17.41 -10.61 5.19
N ASP A 236 17.38 -11.32 6.30
CA ASP A 236 17.63 -12.75 6.38
C ASP A 236 16.34 -13.55 6.50
N LEU A 237 16.36 -14.74 5.93
CA LEU A 237 15.31 -15.74 6.03
C LEU A 237 15.85 -16.99 6.70
N PHE A 238 15.09 -17.53 7.66
CA PHE A 238 15.41 -18.77 8.37
C PHE A 238 14.22 -19.72 8.37
N ALA A 239 14.51 -21.02 8.54
CA ALA A 239 13.52 -22.04 8.83
C ALA A 239 13.84 -22.69 10.18
N VAL A 240 12.82 -22.78 11.05
CA VAL A 240 12.92 -23.43 12.36
C VAL A 240 12.22 -24.76 12.31
N GLN A 241 12.88 -25.79 12.80
CA GLN A 241 12.26 -27.08 13.08
C GLN A 241 11.63 -27.04 14.47
N LEU A 242 10.28 -27.05 14.54
CA LEU A 242 9.55 -26.76 15.77
C LEU A 242 9.71 -27.81 16.88
N ASP A 243 10.04 -29.06 16.54
CA ASP A 243 10.25 -30.15 17.50
C ASP A 243 11.63 -30.09 18.17
N SER A 244 12.66 -29.67 17.45
CA SER A 244 14.04 -29.60 17.93
C SER A 244 14.51 -28.19 18.29
N GLY A 245 13.79 -27.17 17.84
CA GLY A 245 14.19 -25.76 17.94
C GLY A 245 15.38 -25.39 17.03
N LYS A 246 15.81 -26.29 16.12
CA LYS A 246 16.94 -26.04 15.23
C LYS A 246 16.57 -24.97 14.20
N ILE A 247 17.35 -23.88 14.21
CA ILE A 247 17.24 -22.79 13.23
C ILE A 247 18.25 -23.00 12.12
N THR A 248 17.81 -22.96 10.86
CA THR A 248 18.65 -23.04 9.68
C THR A 248 18.48 -21.74 8.87
N ARG A 249 19.58 -21.07 8.52
CA ARG A 249 19.56 -19.91 7.64
C ARG A 249 19.29 -20.36 6.21
N VAL A 250 18.32 -19.75 5.56
CA VAL A 250 17.94 -19.99 4.16
C VAL A 250 18.62 -18.99 3.23
N SER A 251 18.73 -17.74 3.70
CA SER A 251 19.41 -16.67 2.97
C SER A 251 20.93 -16.80 3.13
N ASP A 252 21.65 -17.15 2.07
CA ASP A 252 23.11 -17.07 2.02
C ASP A 252 23.50 -16.15 0.87
N HIS A 253 23.97 -14.94 1.19
CA HIS A 253 24.24 -13.90 0.20
C HIS A 253 25.42 -13.02 0.58
N LEU A 254 26.03 -12.38 -0.42
CA LEU A 254 27.05 -11.36 -0.26
C LEU A 254 26.45 -9.99 -0.54
N GLY A 255 26.80 -9.00 0.28
CA GLY A 255 26.27 -7.63 0.17
C GLY A 255 24.81 -7.54 0.62
N GLN A 256 24.12 -6.47 0.24
CA GLN A 256 22.72 -6.23 0.61
C GLN A 256 21.78 -7.01 -0.32
N ALA A 257 20.87 -7.76 0.26
CA ALA A 257 19.78 -8.44 -0.45
C ALA A 257 18.58 -8.68 0.46
N SER A 258 17.39 -8.57 -0.10
CA SER A 258 16.15 -8.84 0.62
C SER A 258 15.66 -10.25 0.34
N PHE A 259 15.34 -10.98 1.43
CA PHE A 259 14.72 -12.30 1.40
C PHE A 259 13.40 -12.25 2.15
N GLN A 260 12.30 -12.64 1.49
CA GLN A 260 10.96 -12.65 2.09
C GLN A 260 10.29 -14.00 1.85
N GLU A 261 9.78 -14.63 2.92
CA GLU A 261 9.08 -15.89 2.81
C GLU A 261 7.78 -15.76 2.01
N GLN A 262 7.41 -16.82 1.30
CA GLN A 262 6.19 -16.92 0.50
C GLN A 262 5.39 -18.20 0.83
N GLY A 263 5.69 -18.80 1.97
CA GLY A 263 5.03 -19.99 2.50
C GLY A 263 5.63 -21.32 2.03
N PHE A 264 5.08 -22.39 2.55
CA PHE A 264 5.49 -23.76 2.23
C PHE A 264 4.62 -24.37 1.14
N SER A 265 5.19 -25.37 0.44
CA SER A 265 4.37 -26.25 -0.40
C SER A 265 3.41 -27.08 0.45
N SER A 266 2.27 -27.48 -0.11
CA SER A 266 1.25 -28.29 0.60
C SER A 266 1.77 -29.65 1.08
N ASN A 267 2.83 -30.19 0.48
CA ASN A 267 3.50 -31.43 0.92
C ASN A 267 4.67 -31.18 1.88
N SER A 268 4.87 -29.94 2.37
CA SER A 268 5.93 -29.53 3.30
C SER A 268 7.37 -29.86 2.87
N LYS A 269 7.63 -30.02 1.56
CA LYS A 269 8.98 -30.31 1.04
C LYS A 269 9.75 -29.07 0.61
N TRP A 270 9.04 -27.99 0.30
CA TRP A 270 9.63 -26.77 -0.23
C TRP A 270 9.19 -25.56 0.58
N LEU A 271 10.15 -24.69 0.87
CA LEU A 271 9.88 -23.32 1.30
C LEU A 271 10.06 -22.38 0.11
N TYR A 272 9.02 -21.58 -0.16
CA TYR A 272 9.06 -20.54 -1.19
C TYR A 272 9.42 -19.19 -0.58
N TYR A 273 10.18 -18.40 -1.33
CA TYR A 273 10.60 -17.08 -0.91
C TYR A 273 10.87 -16.18 -2.13
N THR A 274 10.79 -14.88 -1.97
CA THR A 274 11.30 -13.91 -2.95
C THR A 274 12.67 -13.42 -2.51
N ALA A 275 13.57 -13.19 -3.47
CA ALA A 275 14.89 -12.62 -3.20
C ALA A 275 15.42 -11.83 -4.40
N ASN A 276 16.25 -10.81 -4.12
CA ASN A 276 16.90 -9.95 -5.11
C ASN A 276 18.45 -10.04 -5.07
N ASP A 277 19.00 -11.12 -4.51
CA ASP A 277 20.44 -11.37 -4.45
C ASP A 277 21.09 -11.57 -5.83
N HIS A 278 20.35 -12.07 -6.80
CA HIS A 278 20.83 -12.36 -8.15
C HIS A 278 20.46 -11.29 -9.19
N GLY A 279 19.84 -10.18 -8.81
CA GLY A 279 19.42 -9.15 -9.76
C GLY A 279 18.87 -7.91 -9.10
N GLU A 280 18.25 -7.11 -9.95
CA GLU A 280 17.64 -5.85 -9.59
C GLU A 280 16.29 -6.06 -8.95
N PHE A 281 15.51 -6.96 -9.50
CA PHE A 281 14.17 -7.24 -9.06
C PHE A 281 14.10 -8.56 -8.29
N ALA A 282 13.22 -8.62 -7.31
CA ALA A 282 12.96 -9.83 -6.55
C ALA A 282 12.33 -10.91 -7.44
N GLU A 283 12.96 -12.08 -7.49
CA GLU A 283 12.43 -13.28 -8.15
C GLU A 283 11.82 -14.24 -7.12
N LEU A 284 10.82 -15.03 -7.54
CA LEU A 284 10.31 -16.13 -6.75
C LEU A 284 11.25 -17.33 -6.84
N ARG A 285 11.68 -17.83 -5.69
CA ARG A 285 12.57 -18.98 -5.53
C ARG A 285 11.96 -19.99 -4.54
N ARG A 286 12.51 -21.17 -4.49
CA ARG A 286 12.20 -22.17 -3.48
C ARG A 286 13.46 -22.88 -3.01
N VAL A 287 13.43 -23.40 -1.78
CA VAL A 287 14.46 -24.23 -1.20
C VAL A 287 13.87 -25.56 -0.73
N SER A 288 14.55 -26.65 -1.02
CA SER A 288 14.19 -27.98 -0.52
C SER A 288 14.48 -28.07 0.98
N LEU A 289 13.53 -28.56 1.77
CA LEU A 289 13.72 -28.79 3.21
C LEU A 289 14.47 -30.11 3.52
N ASP A 290 14.68 -30.94 2.51
CA ASP A 290 15.41 -32.21 2.66
C ASP A 290 16.92 -32.01 2.49
N ASP A 291 17.36 -31.26 1.46
CA ASP A 291 18.77 -31.11 1.09
C ASP A 291 19.25 -29.66 0.92
N TRP A 292 18.37 -28.69 1.20
CA TRP A 292 18.63 -27.24 1.18
C TRP A 292 19.06 -26.69 -0.19
N LYS A 293 18.70 -27.36 -1.29
CA LYS A 293 18.97 -26.87 -2.64
C LYS A 293 17.95 -25.82 -3.05
N HIS A 294 18.47 -24.72 -3.61
CA HIS A 294 17.69 -23.59 -4.09
C HIS A 294 17.39 -23.71 -5.58
N GLU A 295 16.17 -23.32 -5.97
CA GLU A 295 15.73 -23.31 -7.36
C GLU A 295 15.00 -22.00 -7.66
N SER A 296 15.22 -21.42 -8.84
CA SER A 296 14.42 -20.33 -9.37
C SER A 296 13.07 -20.87 -9.84
N VAL A 297 11.99 -20.22 -9.49
CA VAL A 297 10.63 -20.59 -9.86
C VAL A 297 10.05 -19.63 -10.90
N GLN A 298 10.22 -18.33 -10.67
CA GLN A 298 9.68 -17.30 -11.57
C GLN A 298 10.50 -16.02 -11.48
N LYS A 299 10.91 -15.52 -12.66
CA LYS A 299 11.55 -14.20 -12.84
C LYS A 299 10.59 -13.27 -13.55
N ALA A 300 10.74 -11.97 -13.28
CA ALA A 300 10.03 -10.90 -13.98
C ALA A 300 10.97 -9.71 -14.18
N ASN A 301 10.59 -8.79 -15.07
CA ASN A 301 11.29 -7.51 -15.24
C ASN A 301 10.89 -6.47 -14.19
N TRP A 302 10.17 -6.91 -13.16
CA TRP A 302 9.66 -6.17 -12.01
C TRP A 302 9.68 -7.08 -10.78
N ASP A 303 9.54 -6.51 -9.58
CA ASP A 303 9.52 -7.29 -8.37
C ASP A 303 8.35 -8.27 -8.33
N VAL A 304 8.63 -9.53 -8.05
CA VAL A 304 7.62 -10.45 -7.53
C VAL A 304 7.32 -10.03 -6.10
N GLN A 305 6.16 -9.40 -5.90
CA GLN A 305 5.75 -8.87 -4.59
C GLN A 305 5.33 -9.97 -3.63
N TYR A 306 4.55 -10.94 -4.12
CA TYR A 306 4.10 -12.06 -3.32
C TYR A 306 3.74 -13.27 -4.20
N SER A 307 3.81 -14.43 -3.57
CA SER A 307 3.29 -15.68 -4.12
C SER A 307 2.71 -16.53 -3.00
N TYR A 308 1.64 -17.26 -3.26
CA TYR A 308 1.07 -18.21 -2.31
C TYR A 308 0.30 -19.30 -3.04
N PHE A 309 0.10 -20.43 -2.35
CA PHE A 309 -0.65 -21.55 -2.88
C PHE A 309 -2.09 -21.56 -2.32
N SER A 310 -3.01 -22.11 -3.12
CA SER A 310 -4.26 -22.62 -2.58
C SER A 310 -3.96 -23.74 -1.57
N ARG A 311 -4.90 -24.01 -0.68
CA ARG A 311 -4.67 -24.87 0.50
C ARG A 311 -4.06 -26.24 0.18
N ASN A 312 -4.56 -26.91 -0.86
CA ASN A 312 -4.04 -28.23 -1.25
C ASN A 312 -2.94 -28.13 -2.33
N GLY A 313 -2.51 -26.93 -2.67
CA GLY A 313 -1.45 -26.68 -3.64
C GLY A 313 -1.88 -26.85 -5.09
N LYS A 314 -3.18 -26.91 -5.38
CA LYS A 314 -3.70 -27.03 -6.75
C LYS A 314 -3.37 -25.80 -7.59
N TYR A 315 -3.41 -24.64 -6.99
CA TYR A 315 -3.13 -23.35 -7.63
C TYR A 315 -2.02 -22.59 -6.91
N ARG A 316 -1.27 -21.80 -7.66
CA ARG A 316 -0.35 -20.79 -7.16
C ARG A 316 -0.74 -19.42 -7.70
N VAL A 317 -0.84 -18.45 -6.83
CA VAL A 317 -0.99 -17.03 -7.19
C VAL A 317 0.38 -16.37 -7.13
N THR A 318 0.69 -15.48 -8.08
CA THR A 318 1.86 -14.61 -8.01
C THR A 318 1.46 -13.21 -8.45
N ALA A 319 1.91 -12.20 -7.71
CA ALA A 319 1.75 -10.80 -8.07
C ALA A 319 3.10 -10.15 -8.37
N THR A 320 3.13 -9.33 -9.42
CA THR A 320 4.27 -8.48 -9.78
C THR A 320 3.87 -7.01 -9.67
N ASN A 321 4.81 -6.16 -9.23
CA ASN A 321 4.63 -4.71 -9.23
C ASN A 321 5.12 -4.17 -10.58
N GLU A 322 4.20 -3.88 -11.47
CA GLU A 322 4.50 -3.43 -12.82
C GLU A 322 4.21 -1.92 -12.95
N ASP A 323 5.20 -1.09 -12.62
CA ASP A 323 5.14 0.37 -12.79
C ASP A 323 3.98 1.04 -12.01
N GLY A 324 3.93 0.76 -10.72
CA GLY A 324 2.86 1.25 -9.83
C GLY A 324 1.51 0.53 -9.99
N SER A 325 1.48 -0.57 -10.75
CA SER A 325 0.34 -1.47 -10.89
C SER A 325 0.65 -2.85 -10.35
N THR A 326 -0.32 -3.47 -9.66
CA THR A 326 -0.20 -4.86 -9.21
C THR A 326 -0.82 -5.80 -10.24
N ARG A 327 -0.01 -6.67 -10.83
CA ARG A 327 -0.48 -7.67 -11.78
C ARG A 327 -0.50 -9.06 -11.16
N VAL A 328 -1.69 -9.56 -10.91
CA VAL A 328 -1.93 -10.90 -10.35
C VAL A 328 -2.05 -11.92 -11.47
N ARG A 329 -1.32 -13.05 -11.33
CA ARG A 329 -1.37 -14.21 -12.23
C ARG A 329 -1.67 -15.48 -11.46
N LEU A 330 -2.41 -16.38 -12.08
CA LEU A 330 -2.77 -17.68 -11.51
C LEU A 330 -2.02 -18.77 -12.27
N PHE A 331 -1.50 -19.75 -11.53
CA PHE A 331 -0.75 -20.87 -12.09
C PHE A 331 -1.31 -22.20 -11.58
N ASP A 332 -1.22 -23.24 -12.37
CA ASP A 332 -1.37 -24.62 -11.92
C ASP A 332 -0.22 -24.97 -10.97
N GLY A 333 -0.54 -25.41 -9.77
CA GLY A 333 0.44 -25.61 -8.70
C GLY A 333 1.41 -26.76 -8.96
N ALA A 334 1.03 -27.74 -9.78
CA ALA A 334 1.85 -28.91 -10.08
C ALA A 334 2.77 -28.67 -11.29
N SER A 335 2.23 -28.16 -12.39
CA SER A 335 2.97 -27.93 -13.64
C SER A 335 3.65 -26.57 -13.71
N GLY A 336 3.19 -25.59 -12.93
CA GLY A 336 3.62 -24.20 -13.02
C GLY A 336 3.11 -23.46 -14.26
N ALA A 337 2.20 -24.06 -15.05
CA ALA A 337 1.60 -23.43 -16.23
C ALA A 337 0.65 -22.30 -15.80
N GLU A 338 0.73 -21.15 -16.49
CA GLU A 338 -0.18 -20.04 -16.23
C GLU A 338 -1.61 -20.39 -16.65
N ILE A 339 -2.57 -20.08 -15.80
CA ILE A 339 -4.00 -20.26 -16.01
C ILE A 339 -4.60 -18.90 -16.34
N ALA A 340 -5.15 -18.78 -17.56
CA ALA A 340 -5.81 -17.55 -17.98
C ALA A 340 -7.05 -17.28 -17.12
N LEU A 341 -7.09 -16.12 -16.47
CA LEU A 341 -8.30 -15.62 -15.84
C LEU A 341 -9.28 -15.12 -16.92
N PRO A 342 -10.60 -15.23 -16.71
CA PRO A 342 -11.57 -14.66 -17.64
C PRO A 342 -11.43 -13.15 -17.71
N GLN A 343 -12.00 -12.53 -18.76
CA GLN A 343 -12.01 -11.09 -18.89
C GLN A 343 -12.68 -10.45 -17.66
N LEU A 344 -11.93 -9.60 -16.97
CA LEU A 344 -12.35 -8.83 -15.81
C LEU A 344 -12.71 -7.39 -16.22
N PRO A 345 -13.49 -6.66 -15.42
CA PRO A 345 -13.62 -5.21 -15.54
C PRO A 345 -12.26 -4.53 -15.51
N ALA A 346 -12.19 -3.29 -16.04
CA ALA A 346 -10.96 -2.51 -16.03
C ALA A 346 -10.53 -2.22 -14.56
N GLY A 347 -9.31 -2.60 -14.21
CA GLY A 347 -8.75 -2.44 -12.88
C GLY A 347 -7.76 -3.55 -12.55
N GLU A 348 -7.30 -3.54 -11.31
CA GLU A 348 -6.35 -4.49 -10.75
C GLU A 348 -7.06 -5.49 -9.83
N ILE A 349 -6.62 -6.74 -9.85
CA ILE A 349 -7.05 -7.72 -8.85
C ILE A 349 -6.34 -7.43 -7.53
N ARG A 350 -7.11 -7.40 -6.44
CA ARG A 350 -6.58 -7.28 -5.08
C ARG A 350 -7.22 -8.33 -4.17
N GLY A 351 -6.47 -8.83 -3.19
CA GLY A 351 -7.00 -9.69 -2.13
C GLY A 351 -7.66 -10.98 -2.62
N LEU A 352 -7.03 -11.73 -3.55
CA LEU A 352 -7.57 -13.00 -4.05
C LEU A 352 -7.53 -14.07 -2.96
N THR A 353 -8.65 -14.74 -2.73
CA THR A 353 -8.83 -15.81 -1.74
C THR A 353 -9.48 -17.03 -2.40
N PHE A 354 -8.97 -18.23 -2.08
CA PHE A 354 -9.57 -19.49 -2.53
C PHE A 354 -10.65 -19.99 -1.56
N ALA A 355 -11.72 -20.53 -2.10
CA ALA A 355 -12.62 -21.37 -1.32
C ALA A 355 -11.93 -22.69 -0.93
N ARG A 356 -12.43 -23.37 0.10
CA ARG A 356 -11.85 -24.62 0.63
C ARG A 356 -11.83 -25.75 -0.41
N SER A 357 -12.86 -25.81 -1.25
CA SER A 357 -12.96 -26.77 -2.36
C SER A 357 -11.94 -26.52 -3.49
N GLU A 358 -11.33 -25.33 -3.52
CA GLU A 358 -10.51 -24.86 -4.64
C GLU A 358 -11.25 -24.84 -5.99
N GLN A 359 -12.61 -24.79 -5.96
CA GLN A 359 -13.43 -24.68 -7.18
C GLN A 359 -13.81 -23.23 -7.49
N ARG A 360 -13.56 -22.30 -6.54
CA ARG A 360 -13.86 -20.87 -6.69
C ARG A 360 -12.86 -19.99 -5.98
N ILE A 361 -12.85 -18.73 -6.41
CA ILE A 361 -12.08 -17.65 -5.80
C ILE A 361 -12.98 -16.45 -5.52
N ALA A 362 -12.62 -15.68 -4.50
CA ALA A 362 -13.11 -14.33 -4.28
C ALA A 362 -11.94 -13.34 -4.43
N PHE A 363 -12.20 -12.17 -4.97
CA PHE A 363 -11.17 -11.14 -5.19
C PHE A 363 -11.83 -9.77 -5.31
N TYR A 364 -11.04 -8.73 -5.13
CA TYR A 364 -11.46 -7.37 -5.41
C TYR A 364 -10.94 -6.91 -6.76
N VAL A 365 -11.73 -6.09 -7.46
CA VAL A 365 -11.27 -5.29 -8.59
C VAL A 365 -11.25 -3.83 -8.15
N ASN A 366 -10.09 -3.19 -8.30
CA ASN A 366 -9.87 -1.77 -8.02
C ASN A 366 -9.39 -1.09 -9.30
N GLY A 367 -10.04 -0.04 -9.71
CA GLY A 367 -9.66 0.75 -10.88
C GLY A 367 -9.47 2.23 -10.53
N ASP A 368 -8.90 3.02 -11.42
CA ASP A 368 -8.67 4.45 -11.15
C ASP A 368 -9.96 5.20 -10.78
N ARG A 369 -11.08 4.82 -11.42
CA ARG A 369 -12.40 5.46 -11.26
C ARG A 369 -13.40 4.61 -10.48
N GLN A 370 -12.93 3.54 -9.86
CA GLN A 370 -13.79 2.61 -9.13
C GLN A 370 -13.08 2.09 -7.89
N PRO A 371 -13.67 2.26 -6.69
CA PRO A 371 -13.17 1.63 -5.46
C PRO A 371 -13.15 0.11 -5.57
N ASN A 372 -12.61 -0.56 -4.53
CA ASN A 372 -12.68 -2.01 -4.44
C ASN A 372 -14.12 -2.51 -4.55
N ASP A 373 -14.38 -3.38 -5.53
CA ASP A 373 -15.58 -4.17 -5.59
C ASP A 373 -15.27 -5.66 -5.47
N LEU A 374 -16.05 -6.35 -4.65
CA LEU A 374 -15.90 -7.78 -4.39
C LEU A 374 -16.52 -8.60 -5.50
N TYR A 375 -15.76 -9.56 -6.00
CA TYR A 375 -16.19 -10.53 -7.01
C TYR A 375 -16.00 -11.95 -6.52
N VAL A 376 -16.83 -12.85 -7.00
CA VAL A 376 -16.66 -14.31 -6.91
C VAL A 376 -16.60 -14.91 -8.30
N LEU A 377 -15.69 -15.86 -8.51
CA LEU A 377 -15.51 -16.60 -9.73
C LEU A 377 -15.50 -18.11 -9.42
N ASP A 378 -16.47 -18.84 -9.96
CA ASP A 378 -16.41 -20.30 -10.07
C ASP A 378 -15.52 -20.65 -11.28
N PHE A 379 -14.51 -21.52 -11.13
CA PHE A 379 -13.61 -21.86 -12.22
C PHE A 379 -14.36 -22.44 -13.41
N GLY A 380 -14.13 -21.90 -14.60
CA GLY A 380 -14.89 -22.21 -15.82
C GLY A 380 -16.14 -21.36 -16.02
N GLY A 381 -16.52 -20.53 -15.04
CA GLY A 381 -17.66 -19.61 -15.11
C GLY A 381 -17.28 -18.18 -15.47
N LYS A 382 -18.21 -17.25 -15.24
CA LYS A 382 -18.00 -15.80 -15.38
C LYS A 382 -17.88 -15.16 -13.98
N PRO A 383 -17.04 -14.11 -13.84
CA PRO A 383 -16.99 -13.35 -12.59
C PRO A 383 -18.35 -12.74 -12.25
N ARG A 384 -18.74 -12.84 -10.99
CA ARG A 384 -19.97 -12.27 -10.44
C ARG A 384 -19.60 -11.18 -9.47
N GLN A 385 -20.02 -9.95 -9.74
CA GLN A 385 -19.87 -8.81 -8.85
C GLN A 385 -20.83 -8.93 -7.68
N LEU A 386 -20.33 -8.77 -6.45
CA LEU A 386 -21.10 -8.85 -5.22
C LEU A 386 -21.37 -7.49 -4.57
N THR A 387 -20.49 -6.51 -4.83
CA THR A 387 -20.62 -5.14 -4.29
C THR A 387 -20.56 -4.10 -5.40
N GLN A 388 -21.19 -2.95 -5.14
CA GLN A 388 -21.08 -1.72 -5.94
C GLN A 388 -20.70 -0.61 -4.98
N SER A 389 -19.41 -0.38 -4.85
CA SER A 389 -18.83 0.44 -3.78
C SER A 389 -18.83 1.93 -4.09
N LEU A 390 -18.71 2.32 -5.36
CA LEU A 390 -18.80 3.73 -5.75
C LEU A 390 -20.21 4.26 -5.44
N ASN A 391 -20.27 5.44 -4.81
CA ASN A 391 -21.56 6.13 -4.56
C ASN A 391 -22.33 6.28 -5.88
N PRO A 392 -23.58 5.79 -5.98
CA PRO A 392 -24.34 5.78 -7.25
C PRO A 392 -24.66 7.18 -7.80
N VAL A 393 -24.51 8.24 -7.02
CA VAL A 393 -24.66 9.63 -7.52
C VAL A 393 -23.44 10.13 -8.28
N ILE A 394 -22.27 9.46 -8.13
CA ILE A 394 -21.03 9.78 -8.83
C ILE A 394 -21.02 9.05 -10.18
N ASP A 395 -21.02 9.80 -11.27
CA ASP A 395 -20.76 9.24 -12.59
C ASP A 395 -19.27 8.91 -12.73
N PRO A 396 -18.88 7.65 -12.96
CA PRO A 396 -17.46 7.30 -13.16
C PRO A 396 -16.80 8.07 -14.31
N ALA A 397 -17.58 8.63 -15.26
CA ALA A 397 -17.05 9.45 -16.35
C ALA A 397 -16.56 10.84 -15.88
N ASP A 398 -16.99 11.30 -14.71
CA ASP A 398 -16.50 12.54 -14.10
C ASP A 398 -15.21 12.34 -13.29
N LEU A 399 -14.82 11.09 -13.01
CA LEU A 399 -13.56 10.73 -12.38
C LEU A 399 -12.45 10.57 -13.42
N VAL A 400 -11.20 10.75 -13.00
CA VAL A 400 -10.04 10.73 -13.90
C VAL A 400 -9.29 9.41 -13.86
N ASN A 401 -8.75 9.00 -15.01
CA ASN A 401 -7.77 7.91 -15.07
C ASN A 401 -6.37 8.42 -14.73
N THR A 402 -5.56 7.55 -14.19
CA THR A 402 -4.14 7.80 -13.94
C THR A 402 -3.31 7.69 -15.22
N GLN A 403 -2.20 8.41 -15.24
CA GLN A 403 -1.16 8.29 -16.25
C GLN A 403 0.20 8.07 -15.56
N VAL A 404 0.97 7.10 -16.04
CA VAL A 404 2.37 6.97 -15.60
C VAL A 404 3.20 7.98 -16.37
N VAL A 405 3.91 8.85 -15.66
CA VAL A 405 4.78 9.87 -16.24
C VAL A 405 6.16 9.80 -15.60
N ARG A 406 7.18 10.30 -16.30
CA ARG A 406 8.56 10.32 -15.83
C ARG A 406 9.21 11.66 -16.15
N PHE A 407 10.12 12.07 -15.27
CA PHE A 407 11.01 13.20 -15.51
C PHE A 407 12.43 12.86 -15.02
N GLU A 408 13.41 13.59 -15.50
CA GLU A 408 14.78 13.53 -14.96
C GLU A 408 14.90 14.48 -13.76
N SER A 409 15.43 13.98 -12.65
CA SER A 409 15.76 14.79 -11.47
C SER A 409 17.07 15.57 -11.68
N PHE A 410 17.50 16.31 -10.67
CA PHE A 410 18.68 17.20 -10.68
C PHE A 410 19.99 16.48 -11.10
N ASP A 411 20.10 15.18 -10.85
CA ASP A 411 21.24 14.30 -11.17
C ASP A 411 20.96 13.35 -12.35
N LYS A 412 19.88 13.59 -13.09
CA LYS A 412 19.38 12.79 -14.22
C LYS A 412 18.84 11.41 -13.84
N MET A 413 18.64 11.13 -12.56
CA MET A 413 17.86 9.96 -12.17
C MET A 413 16.43 10.11 -12.71
N VAL A 414 15.93 9.08 -13.37
CA VAL A 414 14.56 9.07 -13.89
C VAL A 414 13.61 8.75 -12.77
N ILE A 415 12.72 9.68 -12.44
CA ILE A 415 11.73 9.55 -11.37
C ILE A 415 10.39 9.15 -11.98
N PRO A 416 9.83 7.97 -11.63
CA PRO A 416 8.51 7.53 -12.06
C PRO A 416 7.42 8.15 -11.18
N ASN A 417 6.27 8.44 -11.78
CA ASN A 417 5.18 9.13 -11.09
C ASN A 417 3.82 8.70 -11.62
N ILE A 418 2.80 8.93 -10.83
CA ILE A 418 1.39 8.76 -11.22
C ILE A 418 0.74 10.14 -11.29
N LEU A 419 0.13 10.47 -12.43
CA LEU A 419 -0.50 11.76 -12.69
C LEU A 419 -2.02 11.61 -12.80
N TRP A 420 -2.75 12.45 -12.07
CA TRP A 420 -4.20 12.66 -12.20
C TRP A 420 -4.43 14.04 -12.82
N LYS A 421 -4.92 14.07 -14.05
CA LYS A 421 -5.23 15.30 -14.77
C LYS A 421 -6.75 15.55 -14.76
N PRO A 422 -7.22 16.68 -14.21
CA PRO A 422 -8.63 17.08 -14.28
C PRO A 422 -9.12 17.21 -15.72
N HIS A 423 -10.36 16.84 -15.99
CA HIS A 423 -10.94 16.95 -17.34
C HIS A 423 -10.94 18.38 -17.87
N GLN A 424 -11.16 19.38 -16.99
CA GLN A 424 -11.21 20.80 -17.34
C GLN A 424 -9.84 21.45 -17.56
N ALA A 425 -8.73 20.79 -17.17
CA ALA A 425 -7.39 21.36 -17.31
C ALA A 425 -6.91 21.35 -18.78
N SER A 426 -6.60 22.52 -19.29
CA SER A 426 -6.11 22.72 -20.66
C SER A 426 -5.17 23.94 -20.74
N ALA A 427 -4.50 24.15 -21.87
CA ALA A 427 -3.65 25.33 -22.08
C ALA A 427 -4.45 26.66 -21.96
N GLN A 428 -5.75 26.63 -22.23
CA GLN A 428 -6.63 27.79 -22.09
C GLN A 428 -7.27 27.92 -20.71
N ASN A 429 -7.26 26.85 -19.91
CA ASN A 429 -7.77 26.81 -18.55
C ASN A 429 -6.76 26.08 -17.65
N ARG A 430 -5.68 26.79 -17.31
CA ARG A 430 -4.60 26.26 -16.50
C ARG A 430 -5.06 25.99 -15.07
N ALA A 431 -4.76 24.82 -14.58
CA ALA A 431 -5.18 24.33 -13.26
C ALA A 431 -4.09 24.52 -12.21
N PRO A 432 -4.43 24.76 -10.94
CA PRO A 432 -3.48 24.61 -9.84
C PRO A 432 -3.07 23.14 -9.73
N ALA A 433 -1.89 22.89 -9.15
CA ALA A 433 -1.34 21.55 -9.05
C ALA A 433 -0.82 21.22 -7.64
N LEU A 434 -0.73 19.93 -7.37
CA LEU A 434 -0.22 19.38 -6.10
C LEU A 434 0.81 18.30 -6.38
N VAL A 435 1.94 18.38 -5.71
CA VAL A 435 2.85 17.24 -5.55
C VAL A 435 2.36 16.45 -4.35
N TRP A 436 1.91 15.22 -4.61
CA TRP A 436 1.48 14.26 -3.59
C TRP A 436 2.64 13.34 -3.24
N VAL A 437 3.06 13.34 -1.97
CA VAL A 437 4.15 12.51 -1.48
C VAL A 437 3.61 11.38 -0.61
N HIS A 438 3.95 10.14 -0.97
CA HIS A 438 3.53 8.95 -0.22
C HIS A 438 4.25 8.81 1.13
N GLY A 439 3.72 7.95 2.01
CA GLY A 439 4.35 7.58 3.28
C GLY A 439 5.49 6.57 3.12
N GLY A 440 6.14 6.22 4.22
CA GLY A 440 7.26 5.29 4.30
C GLY A 440 8.25 5.71 5.40
N PRO A 441 9.56 5.93 5.10
CA PRO A 441 10.22 5.88 3.79
C PRO A 441 10.05 4.53 3.09
N GLY A 442 10.30 4.47 1.80
CA GLY A 442 10.23 3.25 1.01
C GLY A 442 8.82 2.87 0.52
N GLY A 443 7.81 3.73 0.67
CA GLY A 443 6.49 3.52 0.08
C GLY A 443 6.45 3.69 -1.44
N GLN A 444 5.24 3.69 -2.00
CA GLN A 444 5.00 3.89 -3.43
C GLN A 444 3.63 4.53 -3.66
N THR A 445 3.56 5.51 -4.54
CA THR A 445 2.30 5.93 -5.12
C THR A 445 1.93 4.96 -6.24
N THR A 446 0.81 4.26 -6.08
CA THR A 446 0.30 3.28 -7.04
C THR A 446 -0.92 3.79 -7.78
N ARG A 447 -1.25 3.15 -8.89
CA ARG A 447 -2.52 3.34 -9.59
C ARG A 447 -3.69 2.82 -8.76
N GLY A 448 -4.90 3.17 -9.18
CA GLY A 448 -6.14 2.78 -8.55
C GLY A 448 -6.89 3.94 -7.89
N HIS A 449 -8.06 3.63 -7.34
CA HIS A 449 -8.95 4.63 -6.74
C HIS A 449 -8.41 5.14 -5.40
N ASN A 450 -8.31 6.45 -5.31
CA ASN A 450 -8.06 7.18 -4.06
C ASN A 450 -9.10 8.31 -3.94
N ALA A 451 -9.97 8.23 -2.93
CA ALA A 451 -11.10 9.15 -2.78
C ALA A 451 -10.65 10.62 -2.65
N LEU A 452 -9.61 10.90 -1.84
CA LEU A 452 -9.11 12.27 -1.67
C LEU A 452 -8.48 12.80 -2.97
N ILE A 453 -7.68 12.01 -3.67
CA ILE A 453 -7.04 12.44 -4.93
C ILE A 453 -8.11 12.66 -6.01
N GLN A 454 -9.10 11.76 -6.13
CA GLN A 454 -10.21 11.93 -7.07
C GLN A 454 -11.09 13.15 -6.72
N TYR A 455 -11.31 13.41 -5.42
CA TYR A 455 -12.01 14.61 -4.95
C TYR A 455 -11.27 15.89 -5.36
N LEU A 456 -9.96 15.96 -5.11
CA LEU A 456 -9.12 17.10 -5.49
C LEU A 456 -9.08 17.28 -7.03
N ALA A 457 -8.93 16.19 -7.78
CA ALA A 457 -8.96 16.23 -9.25
C ALA A 457 -10.32 16.68 -9.79
N ASN A 458 -11.43 16.20 -9.20
CA ASN A 458 -12.79 16.61 -9.55
C ASN A 458 -13.00 18.12 -9.31
N HIS A 459 -12.34 18.68 -8.29
CA HIS A 459 -12.33 20.11 -7.98
C HIS A 459 -11.24 20.90 -8.73
N GLY A 460 -10.62 20.31 -9.74
CA GLY A 460 -9.75 21.01 -10.70
C GLY A 460 -8.27 21.06 -10.34
N TYR A 461 -7.79 20.27 -9.40
CA TYR A 461 -6.36 20.15 -9.10
C TYR A 461 -5.70 19.08 -9.95
N VAL A 462 -4.61 19.42 -10.64
CA VAL A 462 -3.68 18.43 -11.16
C VAL A 462 -2.93 17.82 -9.97
N VAL A 463 -2.92 16.50 -9.84
CA VAL A 463 -2.18 15.82 -8.76
C VAL A 463 -1.10 14.94 -9.36
N LEU A 464 0.16 15.17 -8.97
CA LEU A 464 1.30 14.35 -9.33
C LEU A 464 1.76 13.58 -8.10
N GLY A 465 1.45 12.28 -8.05
CA GLY A 465 1.93 11.38 -7.02
C GLY A 465 3.35 10.94 -7.36
N ILE A 466 4.32 11.53 -6.67
CA ILE A 466 5.72 11.23 -6.90
C ILE A 466 6.10 9.87 -6.30
N ASN A 467 6.97 9.14 -7.03
CA ASN A 467 7.76 8.04 -6.51
C ASN A 467 9.22 8.49 -6.50
N ASN A 468 9.58 9.33 -5.51
CA ASN A 468 10.96 9.81 -5.33
C ASN A 468 11.92 8.63 -5.13
N ARG A 469 13.23 8.88 -5.33
CA ARG A 469 14.24 7.86 -4.95
C ARG A 469 13.96 7.33 -3.54
N GLY A 470 14.20 6.05 -3.34
CA GLY A 470 13.77 5.35 -2.13
C GLY A 470 12.39 4.67 -2.25
N SER A 471 11.57 4.98 -3.27
CA SER A 471 10.28 4.32 -3.45
C SER A 471 10.42 2.88 -3.89
N SER A 472 9.57 1.98 -3.36
CA SER A 472 9.51 0.56 -3.74
C SER A 472 9.02 0.33 -5.17
N GLY A 473 9.28 -0.87 -5.72
CA GLY A 473 8.77 -1.32 -7.02
C GLY A 473 9.58 -0.88 -8.24
N TYR A 474 10.66 -0.14 -8.08
CA TYR A 474 11.50 0.36 -9.17
C TYR A 474 12.92 -0.16 -9.12
N GLY A 475 13.11 -1.18 -8.38
CA GLY A 475 14.35 -1.87 -8.31
C GLY A 475 15.28 -1.47 -7.15
N LYS A 476 16.20 -2.40 -6.68
CA LYS A 476 17.03 -2.27 -5.47
C LYS A 476 18.08 -1.15 -5.50
N THR A 477 18.52 -0.57 -6.63
CA THR A 477 19.34 0.64 -6.70
C THR A 477 18.51 1.93 -6.55
N PHE A 478 17.26 1.93 -7.00
CA PHE A 478 16.35 3.05 -6.80
C PHE A 478 15.89 3.15 -5.35
N PHE A 479 15.63 2.00 -4.72
CA PHE A 479 15.13 1.91 -3.35
C PHE A 479 16.14 2.39 -2.27
N ALA A 480 17.49 2.01 -2.23
CA ALA A 480 18.50 2.54 -1.28
C ALA A 480 19.06 3.91 -1.68
N ALA A 481 18.52 4.61 -2.73
CA ALA A 481 19.05 5.91 -3.11
C ALA A 481 18.70 7.03 -2.12
N ASP A 482 17.85 6.74 -1.13
CA ASP A 482 17.50 7.64 -0.03
C ASP A 482 18.13 7.25 1.32
N ASP A 483 18.79 6.07 1.44
CA ASP A 483 19.41 5.62 2.69
C ASP A 483 20.33 6.72 3.28
N GLY A 484 19.99 7.23 4.46
CA GLY A 484 20.73 8.29 5.14
C GLY A 484 20.74 9.65 4.43
N ARG A 485 19.79 9.92 3.53
CA ARG A 485 19.73 11.14 2.71
C ARG A 485 18.41 11.92 2.84
N HIS A 486 17.62 11.58 3.84
CA HIS A 486 16.32 12.22 4.07
C HIS A 486 16.48 13.73 4.30
N GLY A 487 15.57 14.52 3.71
CA GLY A 487 15.67 15.98 3.69
C GLY A 487 16.62 16.56 2.64
N ARG A 488 17.27 15.72 1.84
CA ARG A 488 18.21 16.10 0.79
C ARG A 488 17.73 15.55 -0.57
N GLU A 489 18.38 14.54 -1.14
CA GLU A 489 18.11 14.07 -2.50
C GLU A 489 16.66 13.65 -2.75
N PRO A 490 15.93 12.94 -1.84
CA PRO A 490 14.51 12.69 -2.02
C PRO A 490 13.65 13.97 -2.05
N LEU A 491 14.05 14.99 -1.28
CA LEU A 491 13.41 16.30 -1.32
C LEU A 491 13.68 17.03 -2.65
N TRP A 492 14.89 16.94 -3.17
CA TRP A 492 15.22 17.54 -4.46
C TRP A 492 14.48 16.87 -5.63
N ASP A 493 14.18 15.56 -5.55
CA ASP A 493 13.26 14.89 -6.48
C ASP A 493 11.86 15.52 -6.41
N THR A 494 11.40 15.85 -5.19
CA THR A 494 10.10 16.50 -4.97
C THR A 494 10.05 17.91 -5.55
N VAL A 495 11.15 18.67 -5.49
CA VAL A 495 11.30 19.95 -6.16
C VAL A 495 11.33 19.78 -7.69
N ALA A 496 12.03 18.76 -8.18
CA ALA A 496 12.03 18.43 -9.61
C ALA A 496 10.63 18.03 -10.12
N ALA A 497 9.81 17.37 -9.28
CA ALA A 497 8.41 17.09 -9.58
C ALA A 497 7.58 18.39 -9.77
N LYS A 498 7.80 19.41 -8.94
CA LYS A 498 7.21 20.74 -9.14
C LYS A 498 7.64 21.35 -10.47
N HIS A 499 8.94 21.30 -10.81
CA HIS A 499 9.45 21.83 -12.07
C HIS A 499 8.86 21.09 -13.28
N TYR A 500 8.66 19.76 -13.17
CA TYR A 500 7.94 19.00 -14.18
C TYR A 500 6.49 19.49 -14.33
N LEU A 501 5.77 19.72 -13.23
CA LEU A 501 4.41 20.29 -13.30
C LEU A 501 4.38 21.67 -13.97
N GLN A 502 5.37 22.53 -13.70
CA GLN A 502 5.50 23.85 -14.33
C GLN A 502 5.71 23.75 -15.85
N SER A 503 6.29 22.66 -16.35
CA SER A 503 6.50 22.45 -17.79
C SER A 503 5.22 22.06 -18.55
N LEU A 504 4.14 21.71 -17.85
CA LEU A 504 2.89 21.28 -18.46
C LEU A 504 2.03 22.51 -18.84
N ASP A 505 1.61 22.60 -20.08
CA ASP A 505 0.87 23.75 -20.62
C ASP A 505 -0.48 24.02 -19.94
N TYR A 506 -1.06 23.00 -19.28
CA TYR A 506 -2.33 23.05 -18.57
C TYR A 506 -2.19 23.27 -17.05
N VAL A 507 -0.98 23.49 -16.53
CA VAL A 507 -0.72 23.78 -15.10
C VAL A 507 -0.44 25.27 -14.92
N ASP A 508 -1.01 25.89 -13.89
CA ASP A 508 -0.67 27.24 -13.44
C ASP A 508 0.60 27.16 -12.59
N ASP A 509 1.73 27.57 -13.16
CA ASP A 509 3.07 27.47 -12.59
C ASP A 509 3.27 28.24 -11.28
N ALA A 510 2.45 29.26 -11.00
CA ALA A 510 2.44 30.00 -9.75
C ALA A 510 1.61 29.33 -8.63
N LYS A 511 0.79 28.33 -8.95
CA LYS A 511 -0.19 27.71 -8.05
C LYS A 511 0.11 26.24 -7.80
N ILE A 512 1.29 25.94 -7.30
CA ILE A 512 1.71 24.56 -7.00
C ILE A 512 1.94 24.41 -5.50
N GLY A 513 1.17 23.50 -4.89
CA GLY A 513 1.30 23.09 -3.49
C GLY A 513 1.92 21.72 -3.33
N ILE A 514 2.21 21.36 -2.08
CA ILE A 514 2.70 20.04 -1.69
C ILE A 514 1.80 19.47 -0.61
N ILE A 515 1.51 18.17 -0.70
CA ILE A 515 0.68 17.44 0.25
C ILE A 515 1.25 16.03 0.45
N GLY A 516 1.30 15.57 1.69
CA GLY A 516 1.76 14.22 1.96
C GLY A 516 1.31 13.66 3.30
N ARG A 517 1.46 12.34 3.47
CA ARG A 517 1.05 11.60 4.66
C ARG A 517 2.26 10.90 5.28
N SER A 518 2.36 10.88 6.63
CA SER A 518 3.43 10.19 7.34
C SER A 518 4.81 10.69 6.88
N TYR A 519 5.68 9.86 6.34
CA TYR A 519 6.91 10.31 5.70
C TYR A 519 6.67 11.38 4.60
N GLY A 520 5.58 11.27 3.83
CA GLY A 520 5.18 12.31 2.87
C GLY A 520 4.79 13.63 3.55
N GLY A 521 4.24 13.57 4.76
CA GLY A 521 4.02 14.74 5.62
C GLY A 521 5.35 15.37 6.07
N TYR A 522 6.33 14.54 6.49
CA TYR A 522 7.69 15.00 6.71
C TYR A 522 8.26 15.72 5.47
N MET A 523 8.12 15.12 4.29
CA MET A 523 8.60 15.73 3.04
C MET A 523 7.91 17.07 2.75
N THR A 524 6.62 17.20 3.10
CA THR A 524 5.88 18.48 3.02
C THR A 524 6.49 19.53 3.94
N LEU A 525 6.73 19.19 5.21
CA LEU A 525 7.36 20.08 6.18
C LEU A 525 8.79 20.42 5.78
N ALA A 526 9.57 19.43 5.33
CA ALA A 526 10.93 19.61 4.83
C ALA A 526 10.99 20.52 3.60
N ALA A 527 10.03 20.39 2.68
CA ALA A 527 9.94 21.29 1.52
C ALA A 527 9.73 22.74 1.94
N LEU A 528 8.83 22.98 2.89
CA LEU A 528 8.57 24.35 3.37
C LEU A 528 9.71 24.92 4.22
N ALA A 529 10.47 24.07 4.95
CA ALA A 529 11.56 24.51 5.80
C ALA A 529 12.91 24.64 5.06
N PHE A 530 13.21 23.72 4.13
CA PHE A 530 14.52 23.65 3.47
C PHE A 530 14.52 24.21 2.05
N GLN A 531 13.32 24.34 1.45
CA GLN A 531 13.11 24.91 0.11
C GLN A 531 11.93 25.90 0.13
N PRO A 532 11.99 26.98 0.98
CA PRO A 532 10.83 27.80 1.36
C PRO A 532 10.19 28.57 0.20
N ASP A 533 10.90 28.74 -0.91
CA ASP A 533 10.40 29.46 -2.09
C ASP A 533 9.76 28.55 -3.15
N GLU A 534 9.87 27.23 -2.99
CA GLU A 534 9.44 26.31 -4.03
C GLU A 534 7.91 26.13 -4.07
N PHE A 535 7.25 25.88 -2.95
CA PHE A 535 5.84 25.59 -2.93
C PHE A 535 5.02 26.75 -2.37
N ALA A 536 3.84 26.98 -2.93
CA ALA A 536 2.96 28.07 -2.51
C ALA A 536 2.22 27.74 -1.19
N VAL A 537 2.02 26.45 -0.88
CA VAL A 537 1.27 25.98 0.27
C VAL A 537 1.65 24.53 0.61
N GLY A 538 1.56 24.13 1.87
CA GLY A 538 1.76 22.75 2.30
C GLY A 538 0.60 22.18 3.10
N VAL A 539 0.29 20.89 2.88
CA VAL A 539 -0.67 20.12 3.69
C VAL A 539 0.05 18.90 4.25
N ASP A 540 0.28 18.93 5.53
CA ASP A 540 0.89 17.86 6.30
C ASP A 540 -0.19 16.99 6.95
N ILE A 541 -0.19 15.69 6.68
CA ILE A 541 -1.08 14.72 7.27
C ILE A 541 -0.24 13.78 8.15
N PHE A 542 -0.26 14.00 9.47
CA PHE A 542 0.49 13.27 10.52
C PHE A 542 1.96 13.02 10.16
N GLY A 543 2.66 14.06 9.70
CA GLY A 543 4.06 13.98 9.29
C GLY A 543 5.04 14.09 10.45
N VAL A 544 6.20 13.46 10.27
CA VAL A 544 7.32 13.60 11.22
C VAL A 544 7.91 15.02 11.13
N SER A 545 7.95 15.73 12.24
CA SER A 545 8.60 17.04 12.35
C SER A 545 9.97 16.97 13.04
N ASN A 546 10.19 15.94 13.87
CA ASN A 546 11.38 15.75 14.69
C ASN A 546 11.86 14.29 14.68
N TRP A 547 12.83 13.98 13.84
CA TRP A 547 13.40 12.64 13.73
C TRP A 547 13.99 12.10 15.02
N LEU A 548 14.56 12.96 15.88
CA LEU A 548 15.07 12.51 17.19
C LEU A 548 13.95 11.91 18.03
N ARG A 549 12.84 12.65 18.19
CA ARG A 549 11.69 12.16 18.96
C ARG A 549 11.10 10.90 18.34
N THR A 550 10.86 10.90 17.05
CA THR A 550 10.27 9.76 16.35
C THR A 550 11.11 8.49 16.53
N LEU A 551 12.43 8.57 16.37
CA LEU A 551 13.33 7.42 16.52
C LEU A 551 13.54 6.99 17.98
N GLU A 552 13.44 7.92 18.94
CA GLU A 552 13.49 7.62 20.38
C GLU A 552 12.16 7.07 20.91
N SER A 553 11.03 7.37 20.25
CA SER A 553 9.67 6.94 20.66
C SER A 553 9.09 5.81 19.80
N ILE A 554 9.92 5.06 19.09
CA ILE A 554 9.49 3.88 18.33
C ILE A 554 8.67 2.94 19.21
N PRO A 555 7.45 2.52 18.78
CA PRO A 555 6.64 1.60 19.54
C PRO A 555 7.40 0.30 19.86
N PRO A 556 7.28 -0.27 21.08
CA PRO A 556 8.04 -1.46 21.46
C PRO A 556 7.90 -2.62 20.48
N TYR A 557 6.72 -2.82 19.90
CA TYR A 557 6.45 -3.87 18.91
C TYR A 557 7.12 -3.66 17.52
N TRP A 558 7.91 -2.58 17.35
CA TRP A 558 8.79 -2.36 16.19
C TRP A 558 10.27 -2.62 16.51
N GLU A 559 10.59 -3.19 17.67
CA GLU A 559 11.99 -3.42 18.10
C GLU A 559 12.78 -4.25 17.06
N SER A 560 12.17 -5.26 16.44
CA SER A 560 12.80 -6.08 15.38
C SER A 560 13.23 -5.25 14.16
N PHE A 561 12.59 -4.10 13.96
CA PHE A 561 12.84 -3.20 12.83
C PHE A 561 13.63 -1.93 13.20
N ARG A 562 13.84 -1.66 14.49
CA ARG A 562 14.45 -0.42 14.98
C ARG A 562 15.83 -0.14 14.38
N LEU A 563 16.69 -1.15 14.30
CA LEU A 563 18.03 -0.98 13.75
C LEU A 563 18.01 -0.66 12.25
N ALA A 564 17.10 -1.26 11.51
CA ALA A 564 16.90 -0.95 10.10
C ALA A 564 16.46 0.52 9.91
N LEU A 565 15.53 1.01 10.75
CA LEU A 565 15.15 2.43 10.74
C LEU A 565 16.32 3.36 11.08
N TYR A 566 17.18 2.98 12.02
CA TYR A 566 18.35 3.78 12.37
C TYR A 566 19.38 3.86 11.24
N GLN A 567 19.52 2.81 10.45
CA GLN A 567 20.39 2.83 9.28
C GLN A 567 19.77 3.61 8.12
N GLU A 568 18.48 3.53 7.96
CA GLU A 568 17.72 4.26 6.94
C GLU A 568 17.74 5.77 7.19
N ILE A 569 17.35 6.18 8.41
CA ILE A 569 17.11 7.59 8.75
C ILE A 569 18.35 8.21 9.40
N GLY A 570 18.96 7.50 10.36
CA GLY A 570 20.05 7.94 11.21
C GLY A 570 19.92 7.42 12.63
N ASP A 571 21.03 7.14 13.30
CA ASP A 571 21.05 6.69 14.70
C ASP A 571 21.00 7.90 15.65
N PRO A 572 19.97 8.04 16.51
CA PRO A 572 19.85 9.18 17.43
C PRO A 572 21.01 9.30 18.43
N LYS A 573 21.79 8.22 18.66
CA LYS A 573 22.96 8.25 19.56
C LYS A 573 24.23 8.74 18.88
N THR A 574 24.44 8.37 17.61
CA THR A 574 25.70 8.62 16.89
C THR A 574 25.57 9.68 15.81
N GLN A 575 24.37 9.99 15.34
CA GLN A 575 24.08 10.93 14.23
C GLN A 575 23.10 12.03 14.66
N ARG A 576 23.12 12.43 15.93
CA ARG A 576 22.18 13.41 16.49
C ARG A 576 22.15 14.75 15.72
N ASP A 577 23.32 15.27 15.33
CA ASP A 577 23.41 16.55 14.63
C ASP A 577 22.79 16.47 13.23
N PHE A 578 22.98 15.36 12.54
CA PHE A 578 22.32 15.08 11.26
C PHE A 578 20.79 15.02 11.39
N LEU A 579 20.30 14.37 12.42
CA LEU A 579 18.85 14.27 12.68
C LEU A 579 18.25 15.64 13.04
N ILE A 580 18.99 16.51 13.73
CA ILE A 580 18.57 17.91 13.97
C ILE A 580 18.55 18.68 12.65
N GLU A 581 19.60 18.56 11.84
CA GLU A 581 19.72 19.23 10.53
C GLU A 581 18.55 18.89 9.61
N THR A 582 18.09 17.64 9.64
CA THR A 582 17.04 17.13 8.74
C THR A 582 15.64 17.13 9.33
N SER A 583 15.46 17.62 10.56
CA SER A 583 14.16 17.73 11.24
C SER A 583 13.54 19.12 11.06
N PRO A 584 12.39 19.24 10.38
CA PRO A 584 11.77 20.54 10.06
C PRO A 584 11.47 21.41 11.27
N VAL A 585 11.16 20.83 12.43
CA VAL A 585 10.82 21.58 13.65
C VAL A 585 11.96 22.52 14.12
N PHE A 586 13.23 22.13 13.92
CA PHE A 586 14.39 22.95 14.27
C PHE A 586 14.67 24.07 13.27
N HIS A 587 13.97 24.08 12.15
CA HIS A 587 14.08 25.06 11.06
C HIS A 587 12.73 25.70 10.72
N ALA A 588 11.78 25.61 11.64
CA ALA A 588 10.43 26.13 11.45
C ALA A 588 10.38 27.63 11.24
N ASP A 589 11.41 28.38 11.68
CA ASP A 589 11.60 29.82 11.43
C ASP A 589 11.69 30.15 9.92
N LYS A 590 12.07 29.19 9.10
CA LYS A 590 12.15 29.35 7.63
C LYS A 590 10.82 29.10 6.92
N ILE A 591 9.83 28.52 7.59
CA ILE A 591 8.51 28.27 7.00
C ILE A 591 7.74 29.58 6.92
N THR A 592 7.57 30.08 5.70
CA THR A 592 6.89 31.36 5.39
C THR A 592 5.60 31.18 4.59
N LYS A 593 5.31 29.94 4.14
CA LYS A 593 4.13 29.63 3.35
C LYS A 593 3.02 29.06 4.24
N PRO A 594 1.73 29.24 3.85
CA PRO A 594 0.61 28.65 4.57
C PRO A 594 0.77 27.15 4.76
N LEU A 595 0.45 26.67 5.97
CA LEU A 595 0.58 25.27 6.38
C LEU A 595 -0.72 24.77 6.99
N MET A 596 -1.20 23.63 6.52
CA MET A 596 -2.25 22.86 7.18
C MET A 596 -1.66 21.59 7.76
N VAL A 597 -2.07 21.24 9.00
CA VAL A 597 -1.64 20.01 9.68
C VAL A 597 -2.87 19.23 10.15
N LEU A 598 -2.92 17.94 9.85
CA LEU A 598 -3.96 17.03 10.34
C LEU A 598 -3.29 15.91 11.16
N GLN A 599 -3.86 15.59 12.34
CA GLN A 599 -3.28 14.62 13.27
C GLN A 599 -4.34 13.77 13.97
N GLY A 600 -4.07 12.47 14.13
CA GLY A 600 -4.80 11.60 15.05
C GLY A 600 -4.19 11.66 16.46
N ALA A 601 -5.03 11.85 17.49
CA ALA A 601 -4.52 12.01 18.86
C ALA A 601 -3.94 10.70 19.45
N ASN A 602 -4.39 9.54 18.95
CA ASN A 602 -3.95 8.21 19.39
C ASN A 602 -2.83 7.62 18.52
N ASP A 603 -2.18 8.42 17.67
CA ASP A 603 -1.15 7.96 16.75
C ASP A 603 0.08 7.43 17.52
N PRO A 604 0.39 6.10 17.43
CA PRO A 604 1.53 5.54 18.14
C PRO A 604 2.83 5.62 17.34
N ARG A 605 2.77 5.98 16.05
CA ARG A 605 3.92 6.03 15.12
C ARG A 605 4.52 7.42 15.05
N VAL A 606 3.66 8.41 14.77
CA VAL A 606 4.00 9.84 14.75
C VAL A 606 3.17 10.50 15.83
N VAL A 607 3.75 10.59 17.03
CA VAL A 607 3.02 11.06 18.21
C VAL A 607 2.53 12.49 18.02
N LYS A 608 1.34 12.79 18.56
CA LYS A 608 0.67 14.12 18.43
C LYS A 608 1.61 15.31 18.73
N ALA A 609 2.58 15.13 19.62
CA ALA A 609 3.58 16.15 19.94
C ALA A 609 4.43 16.60 18.74
N GLU A 610 4.59 15.77 17.69
CA GLU A 610 5.23 16.15 16.44
C GLU A 610 4.47 17.31 15.77
N SER A 611 3.16 17.16 15.63
CA SER A 611 2.28 18.16 15.06
C SER A 611 2.10 19.37 15.96
N ASP A 612 1.96 19.18 17.29
CA ASP A 612 1.82 20.28 18.24
C ASP A 612 3.00 21.24 18.17
N ASP A 613 4.23 20.71 18.15
CA ASP A 613 5.45 21.50 18.16
C ASP A 613 5.66 22.28 16.86
N ILE A 614 5.49 21.63 15.70
CA ILE A 614 5.68 22.33 14.42
C ILE A 614 4.62 23.41 14.21
N VAL A 615 3.36 23.14 14.57
CA VAL A 615 2.27 24.13 14.51
C VAL A 615 2.57 25.33 15.41
N ALA A 616 3.00 25.07 16.68
CA ALA A 616 3.36 26.14 17.61
C ALA A 616 4.55 26.96 17.12
N ALA A 617 5.55 26.33 16.49
CA ALA A 617 6.71 27.00 15.97
C ALA A 617 6.38 27.87 14.74
N VAL A 618 5.64 27.34 13.76
CA VAL A 618 5.29 28.07 12.53
C VAL A 618 4.34 29.23 12.81
N LYS A 619 3.40 29.10 13.73
CA LYS A 619 2.53 30.21 14.15
C LYS A 619 3.30 31.45 14.65
N LYS A 620 4.48 31.27 15.25
CA LYS A 620 5.32 32.39 15.71
C LYS A 620 5.87 33.23 14.54
N ASN A 621 5.93 32.68 13.34
CA ASN A 621 6.37 33.40 12.14
C ASN A 621 5.26 34.30 11.56
N GLY A 622 4.05 34.32 12.13
CA GLY A 622 2.88 35.03 11.57
C GLY A 622 2.29 34.38 10.33
N VAL A 623 2.62 33.14 10.05
CA VAL A 623 2.13 32.37 8.90
C VAL A 623 0.73 31.82 9.20
N ALA A 624 -0.12 31.74 8.18
CA ALA A 624 -1.44 31.10 8.30
C ALA A 624 -1.24 29.58 8.54
N VAL A 625 -1.70 29.11 9.71
CA VAL A 625 -1.63 27.70 10.09
C VAL A 625 -3.01 27.21 10.50
N GLU A 626 -3.53 26.23 9.77
CA GLU A 626 -4.70 25.45 10.18
C GLU A 626 -4.25 24.13 10.80
N TYR A 627 -4.83 23.77 11.95
CA TYR A 627 -4.50 22.55 12.69
C TYR A 627 -5.77 21.79 13.06
N VAL A 628 -5.89 20.56 12.57
CA VAL A 628 -7.05 19.68 12.78
C VAL A 628 -6.58 18.43 13.52
N VAL A 629 -7.17 18.19 14.70
CA VAL A 629 -6.89 17.00 15.52
C VAL A 629 -8.15 16.16 15.61
N PHE A 630 -8.01 14.85 15.40
CA PHE A 630 -9.06 13.87 15.59
C PHE A 630 -8.74 13.03 16.83
N GLU A 631 -9.52 13.24 17.88
CA GLU A 631 -9.28 12.67 19.23
C GLU A 631 -9.45 11.14 19.28
N ASP A 632 -10.11 10.56 18.29
CA ASP A 632 -10.48 9.16 18.20
C ASP A 632 -9.87 8.42 16.99
N GLU A 633 -8.79 8.97 16.43
CA GLU A 633 -8.02 8.37 15.32
C GLU A 633 -6.56 8.16 15.71
N GLY A 634 -5.94 7.16 15.05
CA GLY A 634 -4.51 6.84 15.15
C GLY A 634 -3.72 7.33 13.94
N HIS A 635 -2.78 6.47 13.45
CA HIS A 635 -1.97 6.76 12.25
C HIS A 635 -2.76 6.51 10.97
N GLY A 636 -3.83 7.28 10.77
CA GLY A 636 -4.74 7.21 9.64
C GLY A 636 -6.17 7.58 10.06
N PHE A 637 -6.92 8.18 9.15
CA PHE A 637 -8.32 8.55 9.41
C PHE A 637 -9.21 7.46 8.83
N SER A 638 -9.71 6.61 9.71
CA SER A 638 -10.49 5.42 9.34
C SER A 638 -12.00 5.67 9.36
N LYS A 639 -12.44 6.69 10.11
CA LYS A 639 -13.85 7.03 10.28
C LYS A 639 -14.32 7.98 9.19
N PRO A 640 -15.38 7.64 8.43
CA PRO A 640 -15.93 8.50 7.39
C PRO A 640 -16.22 9.94 7.87
N ALA A 641 -16.76 10.12 9.07
CA ALA A 641 -17.02 11.46 9.63
C ALA A 641 -15.75 12.32 9.72
N ASN A 642 -14.64 11.74 10.19
CA ASN A 642 -13.35 12.42 10.30
C ASN A 642 -12.73 12.68 8.91
N GLN A 643 -12.90 11.75 7.95
CA GLN A 643 -12.47 11.95 6.57
C GLN A 643 -13.24 13.09 5.89
N ILE A 644 -14.56 13.18 6.07
CA ILE A 644 -15.38 14.28 5.55
C ILE A 644 -14.86 15.61 6.08
N VAL A 645 -14.68 15.73 7.39
CA VAL A 645 -14.16 16.97 8.00
C VAL A 645 -12.76 17.29 7.49
N GLY A 646 -11.83 16.34 7.58
CA GLY A 646 -10.42 16.56 7.23
C GLY A 646 -10.22 16.86 5.75
N TYR A 647 -10.85 16.08 4.87
CA TYR A 647 -10.66 16.24 3.42
C TYR A 647 -11.42 17.45 2.86
N GLY A 648 -12.58 17.78 3.46
CA GLY A 648 -13.28 19.03 3.16
C GLY A 648 -12.43 20.25 3.48
N LYS A 649 -11.83 20.28 4.69
CA LYS A 649 -10.91 21.33 5.11
C LYS A 649 -9.65 21.42 4.25
N ILE A 650 -9.10 20.29 3.78
CA ILE A 650 -7.97 20.30 2.83
C ILE A 650 -8.38 21.07 1.56
N LEU A 651 -9.52 20.79 0.97
CA LEU A 651 -9.95 21.51 -0.23
C LEU A 651 -10.18 23.00 0.04
N GLU A 652 -10.87 23.35 1.13
CA GLU A 652 -11.11 24.74 1.55
C GLU A 652 -9.78 25.51 1.71
N PHE A 653 -8.82 24.91 2.38
CA PHE A 653 -7.49 25.49 2.59
C PHE A 653 -6.73 25.68 1.27
N LEU A 654 -6.75 24.68 0.40
CA LEU A 654 -6.11 24.75 -0.91
C LEU A 654 -6.79 25.78 -1.82
N ASP A 655 -8.11 25.83 -1.83
CA ASP A 655 -8.87 26.80 -2.62
C ASP A 655 -8.61 28.24 -2.16
N LEU A 656 -8.51 28.46 -0.85
CA LEU A 656 -8.16 29.78 -0.30
C LEU A 656 -6.77 30.23 -0.76
N HIS A 657 -5.77 29.37 -0.63
CA HIS A 657 -4.37 29.75 -0.81
C HIS A 657 -3.85 29.60 -2.25
N LEU A 658 -4.45 28.75 -3.08
CA LEU A 658 -4.04 28.56 -4.47
C LEU A 658 -5.01 29.19 -5.49
N LYS A 659 -6.32 29.25 -5.19
CA LYS A 659 -7.32 29.84 -6.09
C LYS A 659 -7.81 31.22 -5.64
N GLY A 660 -7.55 31.62 -4.38
CA GLY A 660 -8.03 32.88 -3.81
C GLY A 660 -9.55 32.86 -3.52
N VAL A 661 -10.15 31.68 -3.36
CA VAL A 661 -11.58 31.49 -3.12
C VAL A 661 -11.78 31.22 -1.62
N ALA A 662 -12.54 32.08 -0.93
CA ALA A 662 -12.86 31.86 0.47
C ALA A 662 -13.87 30.71 0.65
N ALA A 663 -13.81 30.02 1.80
CA ALA A 663 -14.74 28.96 2.16
C ALA A 663 -16.21 29.44 2.04
N GLY A 664 -17.06 28.65 1.36
CA GLY A 664 -18.49 28.98 1.16
C GLY A 664 -18.82 29.82 -0.07
N ALA A 665 -17.86 30.29 -0.85
CA ALA A 665 -18.11 30.89 -2.15
C ALA A 665 -18.35 29.77 -3.19
N GLN A 666 -19.63 29.48 -3.47
CA GLN A 666 -19.98 28.60 -4.60
C GLN A 666 -19.46 29.25 -5.89
N GLN A 667 -18.65 28.52 -6.66
CA GLN A 667 -18.38 28.93 -8.05
C GLN A 667 -19.68 28.79 -8.85
N PRO A 668 -20.00 29.78 -9.71
CA PRO A 668 -21.20 29.79 -10.49
C PRO A 668 -21.32 28.67 -11.53
#